data_27e79d622790f42c1659da9f4514fd2d
#
_entry.id   27e79d622790f42c1659da9f4514fd2d
#
_cell.length_a   1.000
_cell.length_b   1.000
_cell.length_c   1.000
_cell.angle_alpha   90.00
_cell.angle_beta   90.00
_cell.angle_gamma   90.00
#
_symmetry.space_group_name_H-M   'P 1'
#
loop_
_entity.id
_entity.type
_entity.pdbx_description
1 polymer ?
#
loop_
_entity_poly.entity_id
_entity_poly.type
_entity_poly.pdbx_seq_one_letter_code
_entity_poly.pdbx_strand_id
1 'polypeptide(L)'
;MRTAPVDAEPEAPDSDTQQCASAAWLDDMPAWGISLLAHGLVAMALASISYVIIAETQYELASEVPVKDPLLPEFVIDTEISQVVGSMSPMKVDGASLAVDQIRGLETHPEEIQPVDEEIHPSLPMMTTLPIPSEAELLAAVDLIGTTEHAGGTPGAIDRITWEIAASLRERRTIVVWLFDESLSLEKRRSEIADRFDSIYTQLAQMNINAEENLTTGIVGFGTEVHMLQGTPGHTSDGLTQVVRGIKNDETGKEFVFTAVDRAVQTFVRHKKTQRANLMFIVVTDERGDDYGELEKIIRKCAQTGTRVYCIGNSAVFGREKGYVRYAWAAGEDRFEEDLPVDQGPETAMAEGLQLPFWTAGGMNLDRMSSGFGPYALTRLCTETGGIYFIADQTQGPRFDPTRMRQYAPDYRPQRNYEKQLSSNNAKAALIRAAGNTIPEDMMARPRRHFMATNDATLRRQITEAQKPLAKLDYYLAELHQILEQGEDHRDKLDTDRWRASYDLAMGRVLAIRVRAFGYNSMLAQMKSNPRRFDREGSNQWILNPAEASDAGASVRRMHNKGLKYLSQVIDEHPSTPWAWLAKVELQEPLGWEWSEATVQIAENRPGSTVNRPRFAPEDIERQRRQQQRNARREATRPKL
;
A
#
# COMPACT_ATOMS: atom_id res chain seq x y z
N MET A 1 5.57 -82.78 -51.81
CA MET A 1 4.35 -83.57 -51.91
C MET A 1 3.35 -82.98 -50.91
N ARG A 2 2.20 -82.56 -51.47
CA ARG A 2 0.93 -82.18 -50.82
C ARG A 2 0.94 -81.00 -49.90
N THR A 3 0.53 -79.88 -50.38
CA THR A 3 -0.76 -79.28 -50.69
C THR A 3 -1.36 -78.55 -49.51
N ALA A 4 -1.47 -77.26 -49.71
CA ALA A 4 -2.27 -76.33 -48.93
C ALA A 4 -3.78 -76.70 -49.03
N PRO A 5 -4.61 -76.09 -48.20
CA PRO A 5 -5.41 -74.97 -48.67
C PRO A 5 -5.55 -73.86 -47.59
N VAL A 6 -5.47 -72.62 -47.96
CA VAL A 6 -6.50 -71.65 -48.45
C VAL A 6 -7.34 -71.06 -47.31
N ASP A 7 -7.10 -69.82 -47.09
CA ASP A 7 -7.92 -68.66 -46.76
C ASP A 7 -9.28 -68.84 -46.05
N ALA A 8 -9.41 -68.15 -44.95
CA ALA A 8 -10.67 -67.48 -44.58
C ALA A 8 -10.29 -66.16 -43.83
N GLU A 9 -10.59 -65.04 -44.47
CA GLU A 9 -10.72 -63.71 -43.85
C GLU A 9 -11.77 -63.78 -42.75
N PRO A 10 -11.56 -63.10 -41.62
CA PRO A 10 -12.66 -62.75 -40.73
C PRO A 10 -13.20 -61.39 -41.09
N GLU A 11 -14.49 -61.43 -41.34
CA GLU A 11 -15.43 -60.30 -41.50
C GLU A 11 -15.24 -59.26 -40.38
N ALA A 12 -15.29 -57.99 -40.76
CA ALA A 12 -15.38 -56.87 -39.84
C ALA A 12 -16.72 -56.97 -39.04
N PRO A 13 -16.68 -56.70 -37.72
CA PRO A 13 -17.91 -56.54 -36.98
C PRO A 13 -18.49 -55.14 -37.22
N ASP A 14 -19.78 -55.16 -37.54
CA ASP A 14 -20.68 -54.04 -37.71
C ASP A 14 -20.53 -52.97 -36.58
N SER A 15 -20.43 -51.73 -37.00
CA SER A 15 -20.80 -50.56 -36.22
C SER A 15 -22.32 -50.59 -35.97
N ASP A 16 -22.70 -50.73 -34.72
CA ASP A 16 -23.84 -50.11 -34.09
C ASP A 16 -24.16 -50.80 -32.76
N THR A 17 -23.78 -50.14 -31.69
CA THR A 17 -24.56 -49.96 -30.44
C THR A 17 -23.68 -49.34 -29.35
N GLN A 18 -23.40 -48.05 -29.47
CA GLN A 18 -23.24 -47.27 -28.26
C GLN A 18 -24.65 -47.04 -27.68
N GLN A 19 -25.12 -47.99 -26.94
CA GLN A 19 -26.21 -47.77 -26.00
C GLN A 19 -25.69 -46.80 -24.92
N CYS A 20 -26.18 -45.55 -24.96
CA CYS A 20 -26.22 -44.70 -23.80
C CYS A 20 -26.66 -45.54 -22.60
N ALA A 21 -25.81 -45.58 -21.57
CA ALA A 21 -26.20 -46.02 -20.24
C ALA A 21 -27.26 -45.04 -19.73
N SER A 22 -28.50 -45.22 -20.16
CA SER A 22 -29.67 -44.60 -19.56
C SER A 22 -29.71 -45.05 -18.11
N ALA A 23 -29.91 -44.11 -17.21
CA ALA A 23 -29.91 -44.29 -15.78
C ALA A 23 -31.05 -45.26 -15.37
N ALA A 24 -30.81 -46.56 -15.50
CA ALA A 24 -31.77 -47.65 -15.22
C ALA A 24 -32.26 -47.64 -13.74
N TRP A 25 -31.63 -46.84 -12.87
CA TRP A 25 -32.07 -46.65 -11.50
C TRP A 25 -33.29 -45.71 -11.37
N LEU A 26 -33.63 -44.94 -12.42
CA LEU A 26 -34.81 -44.08 -12.45
C LEU A 26 -36.12 -44.85 -12.71
N ASP A 27 -36.03 -46.00 -13.38
CA ASP A 27 -37.21 -46.79 -13.71
C ASP A 27 -37.78 -47.59 -12.51
N ASP A 28 -36.95 -47.80 -11.47
CA ASP A 28 -37.34 -48.46 -10.22
C ASP A 28 -37.76 -47.47 -9.11
N MET A 29 -37.74 -46.18 -9.36
CA MET A 29 -38.13 -45.19 -8.37
C MET A 29 -39.66 -44.99 -8.33
N PRO A 30 -40.22 -44.96 -7.11
CA PRO A 30 -41.65 -44.68 -7.00
C PRO A 30 -41.95 -43.25 -7.44
N ALA A 31 -43.08 -43.03 -8.10
CA ALA A 31 -43.47 -41.73 -8.71
C ALA A 31 -43.34 -40.53 -7.74
N TRP A 32 -43.51 -40.74 -6.44
CA TRP A 32 -43.26 -39.67 -5.43
C TRP A 32 -41.80 -39.31 -5.30
N GLY A 33 -40.86 -40.23 -5.52
CA GLY A 33 -39.42 -39.97 -5.46
C GLY A 33 -38.96 -39.10 -6.63
N ILE A 34 -39.46 -39.35 -7.85
CA ILE A 34 -39.19 -38.52 -9.02
C ILE A 34 -39.77 -37.12 -8.87
N SER A 35 -40.96 -37.02 -8.29
CA SER A 35 -41.60 -35.73 -7.98
C SER A 35 -40.78 -34.94 -6.96
N LEU A 36 -40.26 -35.56 -5.93
CA LEU A 36 -39.44 -34.92 -4.91
C LEU A 36 -38.11 -34.42 -5.46
N LEU A 37 -37.44 -35.17 -6.33
CA LEU A 37 -36.25 -34.75 -7.06
C LEU A 37 -36.50 -33.54 -7.97
N ALA A 38 -37.61 -33.58 -8.74
CA ALA A 38 -37.98 -32.48 -9.61
C ALA A 38 -38.27 -31.18 -8.82
N HIS A 39 -39.02 -31.29 -7.71
CA HIS A 39 -39.29 -30.14 -6.85
C HIS A 39 -38.03 -29.63 -6.11
N GLY A 40 -37.12 -30.54 -5.73
CA GLY A 40 -35.81 -30.17 -5.15
C GLY A 40 -34.93 -29.38 -6.12
N LEU A 41 -34.87 -29.80 -7.40
CA LEU A 41 -34.15 -29.07 -8.45
C LEU A 41 -34.76 -27.68 -8.73
N VAL A 42 -36.09 -27.59 -8.78
CA VAL A 42 -36.78 -26.30 -8.94
C VAL A 42 -36.55 -25.41 -7.74
N ALA A 43 -36.60 -25.93 -6.51
CA ALA A 43 -36.31 -25.16 -5.30
C ALA A 43 -34.85 -24.67 -5.25
N MET A 44 -33.90 -25.49 -5.69
CA MET A 44 -32.48 -25.13 -5.78
C MET A 44 -32.25 -24.05 -6.86
N ALA A 45 -32.90 -24.14 -8.00
CA ALA A 45 -32.84 -23.13 -9.05
C ALA A 45 -33.47 -21.80 -8.59
N LEU A 46 -34.59 -21.83 -7.88
CA LEU A 46 -35.21 -20.65 -7.30
C LEU A 46 -34.35 -20.02 -6.18
N ALA A 47 -33.69 -20.85 -5.35
CA ALA A 47 -32.78 -20.38 -4.31
C ALA A 47 -31.54 -19.69 -4.90
N SER A 48 -31.00 -20.20 -6.01
CA SER A 48 -29.85 -19.55 -6.69
C SER A 48 -30.24 -18.22 -7.35
N ILE A 49 -31.44 -18.11 -7.90
CA ILE A 49 -31.96 -16.83 -8.43
C ILE A 49 -32.18 -15.83 -7.30
N SER A 50 -32.72 -16.23 -6.16
CA SER A 50 -32.92 -15.38 -5.00
C SER A 50 -31.59 -14.88 -4.41
N TYR A 51 -30.54 -15.67 -4.47
CA TYR A 51 -29.20 -15.27 -4.02
C TYR A 51 -28.59 -14.18 -4.93
N VAL A 52 -28.77 -14.27 -6.24
CA VAL A 52 -28.30 -13.25 -7.20
C VAL A 52 -29.06 -11.92 -7.04
N ILE A 53 -30.36 -11.96 -6.77
CA ILE A 53 -31.18 -10.75 -6.58
C ILE A 53 -30.83 -10.01 -5.27
N ILE A 54 -30.39 -10.72 -4.22
CA ILE A 54 -29.97 -10.09 -2.97
C ILE A 54 -28.62 -9.33 -3.14
N ALA A 55 -27.79 -9.70 -4.11
CA ALA A 55 -26.52 -9.03 -4.41
C ALA A 55 -26.69 -7.68 -5.16
N GLU A 56 -27.87 -7.39 -5.72
CA GLU A 56 -28.17 -6.14 -6.46
C GLU A 56 -28.96 -5.11 -5.65
N THR A 57 -28.97 -5.15 -4.33
CA THR A 57 -29.63 -4.10 -3.54
C THR A 57 -28.88 -2.78 -3.67
N GLN A 58 -29.50 -1.84 -4.34
CA GLN A 58 -29.07 -0.45 -4.55
C GLN A 58 -28.68 0.21 -3.23
N TYR A 59 -27.44 0.70 -3.16
CA TYR A 59 -26.98 1.58 -2.08
C TYR A 59 -27.56 2.97 -2.29
N GLU A 60 -28.52 3.37 -1.47
CA GLU A 60 -28.89 4.77 -1.33
C GLU A 60 -27.79 5.50 -0.57
N LEU A 61 -26.98 6.27 -1.29
CA LEU A 61 -25.99 7.17 -0.71
C LEU A 61 -26.71 8.30 0.05
N ALA A 62 -26.86 8.14 1.36
CA ALA A 62 -27.20 9.29 2.20
C ALA A 62 -25.95 10.18 2.29
N SER A 63 -25.99 11.32 1.61
CA SER A 63 -24.99 12.38 1.74
C SER A 63 -25.14 13.02 3.14
N GLU A 64 -24.32 12.59 4.08
CA GLU A 64 -24.19 13.29 5.36
C GLU A 64 -23.17 14.42 5.20
N VAL A 65 -23.55 15.60 5.70
CA VAL A 65 -22.65 16.75 5.81
C VAL A 65 -21.48 16.33 6.70
N PRO A 66 -20.22 16.49 6.26
CA PRO A 66 -19.08 16.08 7.09
C PRO A 66 -19.08 16.91 8.38
N VAL A 67 -19.31 16.25 9.50
CA VAL A 67 -19.04 16.82 10.82
C VAL A 67 -17.54 17.09 10.85
N LYS A 68 -17.13 18.32 11.18
CA LYS A 68 -15.72 18.64 11.41
C LYS A 68 -15.19 17.65 12.43
N ASP A 69 -14.31 16.76 11.99
CA ASP A 69 -13.62 15.86 12.89
C ASP A 69 -12.86 16.68 13.95
N PRO A 70 -12.87 16.27 15.21
CA PRO A 70 -11.99 16.88 16.20
C PRO A 70 -10.57 16.77 15.70
N LEU A 71 -9.84 17.87 15.71
CA LEU A 71 -8.42 17.91 15.39
C LEU A 71 -7.74 16.83 16.22
N LEU A 72 -7.13 15.84 15.56
CA LEU A 72 -6.26 14.90 16.26
C LEU A 72 -5.20 15.71 17.00
N PRO A 73 -4.84 15.34 18.24
CA PRO A 73 -3.75 16.01 18.93
C PRO A 73 -2.53 15.99 18.03
N GLU A 74 -1.94 17.15 17.83
CA GLU A 74 -0.71 17.32 17.07
C GLU A 74 0.37 16.51 17.80
N PHE A 75 0.72 15.35 17.27
CA PHE A 75 1.86 14.62 17.76
C PHE A 75 3.08 15.46 17.44
N VAL A 76 3.73 15.97 18.45
CA VAL A 76 5.06 16.56 18.31
C VAL A 76 5.97 15.40 17.90
N ILE A 77 6.07 15.19 16.61
CA ILE A 77 7.10 14.33 16.02
C ILE A 77 8.36 15.13 16.19
N ASP A 78 9.32 14.58 16.93
CA ASP A 78 10.63 15.15 17.03
C ASP A 78 11.17 15.33 15.62
N THR A 79 11.21 16.59 15.15
CA THR A 79 11.60 16.96 13.80
C THR A 79 13.12 16.96 13.62
N GLU A 80 13.87 16.45 14.60
CA GLU A 80 15.29 16.23 14.40
C GLU A 80 15.50 15.10 13.39
N ILE A 81 15.48 15.52 12.15
CA ILE A 81 16.20 15.00 10.99
C ILE A 81 16.52 13.50 11.06
N SER A 82 15.52 12.67 11.04
CA SER A 82 15.78 11.31 10.68
C SER A 82 15.81 11.21 9.15
N GLN A 83 17.00 11.20 8.60
CA GLN A 83 17.15 11.27 7.16
C GLN A 83 16.82 9.98 6.46
N VAL A 84 16.91 8.82 7.11
CA VAL A 84 16.91 7.57 6.35
C VAL A 84 16.42 6.40 7.17
N VAL A 85 15.20 5.93 6.91
CA VAL A 85 14.68 4.68 7.45
C VAL A 85 15.19 3.52 6.59
N GLY A 86 15.91 2.58 7.19
CA GLY A 86 16.46 1.43 6.45
C GLY A 86 17.72 1.72 5.65
N SER A 87 18.28 2.94 5.73
CA SER A 87 19.54 3.29 5.09
C SER A 87 20.75 2.89 5.96
N MET A 88 21.78 2.42 5.30
CA MET A 88 23.10 2.20 5.88
C MET A 88 24.13 3.22 5.35
N SER A 89 23.70 4.41 4.97
CA SER A 89 24.62 5.43 4.50
C SER A 89 25.59 5.85 5.62
N PRO A 90 26.89 5.78 5.42
CA PRO A 90 27.91 6.12 6.41
C PRO A 90 28.08 7.63 6.59
N MET A 91 27.38 8.44 5.83
CA MET A 91 27.50 9.90 5.91
C MET A 91 26.64 10.50 7.03
N LYS A 92 26.84 10.08 8.26
CA LYS A 92 26.68 11.01 9.39
C LYS A 92 27.98 11.80 9.50
N VAL A 93 27.98 12.96 8.89
CA VAL A 93 29.00 13.95 9.22
C VAL A 93 28.75 14.36 10.66
N ASP A 94 29.71 14.08 11.54
CA ASP A 94 29.81 14.63 12.90
C ASP A 94 29.99 16.16 12.87
N GLY A 95 29.10 16.88 12.19
CA GLY A 95 29.07 18.33 12.14
C GLY A 95 28.10 18.98 13.12
N ALA A 96 27.19 18.21 13.69
CA ALA A 96 26.15 18.76 14.56
C ALA A 96 26.51 18.76 16.04
N SER A 97 27.55 18.03 16.47
CA SER A 97 27.97 18.03 17.88
C SER A 97 28.86 19.24 18.30
N LEU A 98 29.39 19.98 17.33
CA LEU A 98 30.21 21.19 17.65
C LEU A 98 29.38 22.47 17.78
N ALA A 99 28.11 22.48 17.41
CA ALA A 99 27.28 23.69 17.50
C ALA A 99 26.52 23.83 18.83
N VAL A 100 26.41 22.78 19.64
CA VAL A 100 25.66 22.83 20.91
C VAL A 100 26.46 23.35 22.08
N ASP A 101 27.79 23.27 22.04
CA ASP A 101 28.64 23.77 23.14
C ASP A 101 28.96 25.28 23.07
N GLN A 102 28.64 25.97 21.97
CA GLN A 102 28.87 27.42 21.86
C GLN A 102 27.66 28.30 22.22
N ILE A 103 26.49 27.72 22.56
CA ILE A 103 25.30 28.52 22.91
C ILE A 103 25.13 28.73 24.43
N ARG A 104 26.04 28.25 25.25
CA ARG A 104 25.98 28.41 26.73
C ARG A 104 26.70 29.65 27.29
N GLY A 105 26.82 30.71 26.53
CA GLY A 105 27.58 31.84 27.00
C GLY A 105 27.14 33.23 26.55
N LEU A 106 25.88 33.46 26.22
CA LEU A 106 25.41 34.83 25.91
C LEU A 106 24.18 35.19 26.75
N GLU A 107 24.43 35.95 27.79
CA GLU A 107 23.41 36.67 28.55
C GLU A 107 22.81 37.79 27.70
N THR A 108 21.49 37.87 27.73
CA THR A 108 20.66 38.82 26.98
C THR A 108 20.68 40.20 27.59
N HIS A 109 21.02 41.21 26.78
CA HIS A 109 20.54 42.57 26.97
C HIS A 109 19.58 42.93 25.82
N PRO A 110 18.46 43.58 26.11
CA PRO A 110 17.53 44.03 25.07
C PRO A 110 17.97 45.39 24.52
N GLU A 111 18.38 45.46 23.27
CA GLU A 111 18.50 46.70 22.53
C GLU A 111 17.46 46.76 21.39
N GLU A 112 16.91 47.95 21.30
CA GLU A 112 15.84 48.45 20.47
C GLU A 112 16.09 48.24 18.97
N ILE A 113 15.19 47.59 18.26
CA ILE A 113 15.28 47.37 16.80
C ILE A 113 14.60 48.51 16.07
N GLN A 114 15.35 49.32 15.33
CA GLN A 114 14.83 50.23 14.31
C GLN A 114 14.59 49.50 12.98
N PRO A 115 13.53 49.81 12.25
CA PRO A 115 13.27 49.19 10.96
C PRO A 115 14.17 49.77 9.88
N VAL A 116 14.92 48.90 9.19
CA VAL A 116 15.64 49.23 7.97
C VAL A 116 14.87 48.61 6.79
N ASP A 117 14.36 49.50 5.93
CA ASP A 117 13.86 49.11 4.61
C ASP A 117 15.04 48.72 3.72
N GLU A 118 15.24 47.43 3.51
CA GLU A 118 16.10 46.90 2.45
C GLU A 118 15.29 46.00 1.51
N GLU A 119 15.25 46.41 0.26
CA GLU A 119 14.69 45.60 -0.83
C GLU A 119 15.44 44.28 -0.94
N ILE A 120 14.75 43.18 -0.60
CA ILE A 120 15.28 41.82 -0.73
C ILE A 120 15.24 41.42 -2.21
N HIS A 121 16.37 41.52 -2.90
CA HIS A 121 16.56 40.77 -4.14
C HIS A 121 16.67 39.27 -3.81
N PRO A 122 15.86 38.40 -4.44
CA PRO A 122 16.01 36.97 -4.24
C PRO A 122 17.32 36.50 -4.89
N SER A 123 18.39 36.44 -4.11
CA SER A 123 19.58 35.71 -4.50
C SER A 123 19.23 34.23 -4.53
N LEU A 124 19.40 33.60 -5.68
CA LEU A 124 19.33 32.15 -5.86
C LEU A 124 20.19 31.49 -4.77
N PRO A 125 19.71 30.43 -4.09
CA PRO A 125 20.52 29.74 -3.11
C PRO A 125 21.77 29.22 -3.82
N MET A 126 22.92 29.71 -3.38
CA MET A 126 24.21 29.19 -3.77
C MET A 126 24.19 27.70 -3.42
N MET A 127 24.29 26.84 -4.45
CA MET A 127 24.48 25.41 -4.26
C MET A 127 25.66 25.22 -3.30
N THR A 128 25.37 24.79 -2.09
CA THR A 128 26.39 24.33 -1.14
C THR A 128 27.04 23.13 -1.83
N THR A 129 28.23 23.32 -2.35
CA THR A 129 29.07 22.23 -2.82
C THR A 129 29.33 21.33 -1.62
N LEU A 130 28.64 20.18 -1.58
CA LEU A 130 28.95 19.15 -0.59
C LEU A 130 30.44 18.85 -0.70
N PRO A 131 31.18 18.77 0.41
CA PRO A 131 32.58 18.44 0.38
C PRO A 131 32.77 17.10 -0.35
N ILE A 132 33.67 17.07 -1.33
CA ILE A 132 34.00 15.85 -2.06
C ILE A 132 34.59 14.88 -1.03
N PRO A 133 33.97 13.70 -0.79
CA PRO A 133 34.46 12.77 0.20
C PRO A 133 35.82 12.25 -0.18
N SER A 134 36.62 11.93 0.82
CA SER A 134 37.92 11.28 0.62
C SER A 134 37.74 9.91 -0.06
N GLU A 135 38.80 9.43 -0.70
CA GLU A 135 38.79 8.11 -1.34
C GLU A 135 38.44 6.98 -0.36
N ALA A 136 38.87 7.10 0.90
CA ALA A 136 38.55 6.16 1.97
C ALA A 136 37.05 6.18 2.35
N GLU A 137 36.42 7.36 2.37
CA GLU A 137 34.99 7.50 2.61
C GLU A 137 34.13 6.97 1.44
N LEU A 138 34.60 7.13 0.22
CA LEU A 138 33.96 6.57 -0.97
C LEU A 138 34.05 5.04 -1.00
N LEU A 139 35.22 4.47 -0.66
CA LEU A 139 35.42 3.02 -0.55
C LEU A 139 34.62 2.43 0.61
N ALA A 140 34.54 3.10 1.74
CA ALA A 140 33.67 2.70 2.85
C ALA A 140 32.18 2.76 2.47
N ALA A 141 31.77 3.70 1.62
CA ALA A 141 30.42 3.77 1.08
C ALA A 141 30.09 2.62 0.11
N VAL A 142 31.10 2.12 -0.60
CA VAL A 142 30.96 0.97 -1.53
C VAL A 142 30.83 -0.36 -0.77
N ASP A 143 31.46 -0.51 0.38
CA ASP A 143 31.34 -1.70 1.24
C ASP A 143 29.97 -1.80 1.96
N LEU A 144 29.17 -0.77 1.92
CA LEU A 144 27.80 -0.74 2.47
C LEU A 144 26.76 -1.20 1.45
N ILE A 145 26.98 -2.39 0.95
CA ILE A 145 26.18 -2.97 -0.13
C ILE A 145 24.85 -3.50 0.42
N GLY A 146 23.72 -3.08 -0.21
CA GLY A 146 22.51 -3.87 -0.19
C GLY A 146 21.44 -3.49 0.80
N THR A 147 21.18 -2.22 1.01
CA THR A 147 20.04 -1.76 1.80
C THR A 147 19.22 -0.71 1.06
N THR A 148 18.03 -0.44 1.59
CA THR A 148 17.21 0.67 1.14
C THR A 148 17.79 1.97 1.65
N GLU A 149 17.97 2.95 0.78
CA GLU A 149 18.46 4.29 1.14
C GLU A 149 17.43 5.37 0.78
N HIS A 150 17.13 6.24 1.74
CA HIS A 150 16.26 7.39 1.52
C HIS A 150 17.10 8.59 1.06
N ALA A 151 17.07 8.87 -0.22
CA ALA A 151 18.00 9.80 -0.86
C ALA A 151 17.53 11.26 -0.90
N GLY A 152 16.43 11.62 -0.25
CA GLY A 152 15.90 12.99 -0.30
C GLY A 152 15.24 13.35 -1.64
N GLY A 153 14.52 12.42 -2.24
CA GLY A 153 13.82 12.57 -3.52
C GLY A 153 14.65 12.11 -4.73
N THR A 154 14.07 12.23 -5.92
CA THR A 154 14.73 11.87 -7.19
C THR A 154 16.10 12.55 -7.36
N PRO A 155 16.27 13.85 -7.03
CA PRO A 155 17.57 14.50 -7.15
C PRO A 155 18.66 13.85 -6.32
N GLY A 156 18.39 13.60 -5.04
CA GLY A 156 19.38 12.97 -4.16
C GLY A 156 19.71 11.53 -4.55
N ALA A 157 18.71 10.78 -5.07
CA ALA A 157 18.96 9.44 -5.61
C ALA A 157 19.94 9.48 -6.79
N ILE A 158 19.82 10.45 -7.69
CA ILE A 158 20.73 10.62 -8.81
C ILE A 158 22.13 10.98 -8.32
N ASP A 159 22.25 11.87 -7.36
CA ASP A 159 23.54 12.25 -6.78
C ASP A 159 24.23 11.03 -6.15
N ARG A 160 23.48 10.19 -5.41
CA ARG A 160 24.01 8.92 -4.86
C ARG A 160 24.41 7.92 -5.95
N ILE A 161 23.61 7.77 -6.99
CA ILE A 161 23.94 6.93 -8.15
C ILE A 161 25.20 7.42 -8.85
N THR A 162 25.39 8.75 -8.94
CA THR A 162 26.61 9.32 -9.53
C THR A 162 27.87 8.88 -8.75
N TRP A 163 27.78 8.76 -7.45
CA TRP A 163 28.88 8.26 -6.61
C TRP A 163 29.15 6.77 -6.85
N GLU A 164 28.09 5.96 -7.00
CA GLU A 164 28.23 4.54 -7.35
C GLU A 164 28.86 4.35 -8.73
N ILE A 165 28.49 5.21 -9.69
CA ILE A 165 29.13 5.27 -11.02
C ILE A 165 30.59 5.66 -10.88
N ALA A 166 30.91 6.68 -10.08
CA ALA A 166 32.27 7.12 -9.82
C ALA A 166 33.14 6.00 -9.20
N ALA A 167 32.61 5.29 -8.23
CA ALA A 167 33.28 4.14 -7.62
C ALA A 167 33.57 3.04 -8.67
N SER A 168 32.57 2.73 -9.51
CA SER A 168 32.73 1.74 -10.58
C SER A 168 33.78 2.17 -11.65
N LEU A 169 33.79 3.45 -12.01
CA LEU A 169 34.74 4.04 -12.98
C LEU A 169 36.18 4.04 -12.48
N ARG A 170 36.40 4.14 -11.16
CA ARG A 170 37.73 4.00 -10.56
C ARG A 170 38.28 2.58 -10.66
N GLU A 171 37.40 1.57 -10.66
CA GLU A 171 37.80 0.18 -10.88
C GLU A 171 38.15 -0.09 -12.37
N ARG A 172 37.24 0.31 -13.27
CA ARG A 172 37.37 0.11 -14.73
C ARG A 172 36.29 0.88 -15.50
N ARG A 173 36.38 0.88 -16.83
CA ARG A 173 35.31 1.35 -17.70
C ARG A 173 33.96 0.82 -17.25
N THR A 174 32.92 1.64 -17.33
CA THR A 174 31.59 1.27 -16.84
C THR A 174 30.53 1.55 -17.92
N ILE A 175 29.65 0.58 -18.10
CA ILE A 175 28.43 0.71 -18.89
C ILE A 175 27.28 0.90 -17.91
N VAL A 176 26.59 2.02 -17.99
CA VAL A 176 25.38 2.31 -17.21
C VAL A 176 24.18 2.17 -18.14
N VAL A 177 23.20 1.37 -17.76
CA VAL A 177 21.97 1.21 -18.52
C VAL A 177 20.80 1.66 -17.65
N TRP A 178 20.09 2.67 -18.10
CA TRP A 178 18.87 3.15 -17.48
C TRP A 178 17.67 2.38 -18.03
N LEU A 179 16.90 1.76 -17.15
CA LEU A 179 15.67 1.06 -17.47
C LEU A 179 14.51 1.89 -16.92
N PHE A 180 13.78 2.54 -17.81
CA PHE A 180 12.67 3.40 -17.45
C PHE A 180 11.34 2.68 -17.62
N ASP A 181 10.57 2.67 -16.59
CA ASP A 181 9.18 2.32 -16.62
C ASP A 181 8.40 3.35 -17.45
N GLU A 182 7.61 2.85 -18.40
CA GLU A 182 6.83 3.66 -19.35
C GLU A 182 5.44 4.03 -18.81
N SER A 183 5.09 3.62 -17.56
CA SER A 183 3.82 3.94 -16.92
C SER A 183 3.58 5.45 -16.81
N LEU A 184 2.31 5.84 -16.80
CA LEU A 184 1.87 7.24 -16.67
C LEU A 184 2.33 7.88 -15.36
N SER A 185 2.37 7.11 -14.27
CA SER A 185 2.76 7.57 -12.94
C SER A 185 4.18 8.14 -12.92
N LEU A 186 5.07 7.61 -13.77
CA LEU A 186 6.49 7.96 -13.79
C LEU A 186 6.89 9.04 -14.80
N GLU A 187 5.98 9.58 -15.59
CA GLU A 187 6.28 10.62 -16.57
C GLU A 187 7.06 11.80 -15.97
N LYS A 188 6.59 12.29 -14.81
CA LYS A 188 7.26 13.38 -14.09
C LYS A 188 8.67 12.98 -13.62
N ARG A 189 8.83 11.79 -13.04
CA ARG A 189 10.12 11.30 -12.56
C ARG A 189 11.10 11.08 -13.71
N ARG A 190 10.63 10.54 -14.84
CA ARG A 190 11.45 10.42 -16.06
C ARG A 190 11.98 11.78 -16.51
N SER A 191 11.11 12.81 -16.51
CA SER A 191 11.52 14.18 -16.86
C SER A 191 12.54 14.75 -15.87
N GLU A 192 12.33 14.59 -14.57
CA GLU A 192 13.27 15.03 -13.52
C GLU A 192 14.65 14.37 -13.66
N ILE A 193 14.69 13.07 -14.01
CA ILE A 193 15.95 12.35 -14.24
C ILE A 193 16.61 12.84 -15.53
N ALA A 194 15.83 13.03 -16.60
CA ALA A 194 16.35 13.52 -17.89
C ALA A 194 17.06 14.87 -17.74
N ASP A 195 16.50 15.77 -16.93
CA ASP A 195 17.07 17.09 -16.67
C ASP A 195 18.42 17.04 -15.90
N ARG A 196 18.75 15.89 -15.32
CA ARG A 196 19.95 15.72 -14.52
C ARG A 196 21.07 14.91 -15.17
N PHE A 197 20.90 14.40 -16.38
CA PHE A 197 21.98 13.66 -17.05
C PHE A 197 23.27 14.46 -17.14
N ASP A 198 23.19 15.74 -17.53
CA ASP A 198 24.38 16.60 -17.62
C ASP A 198 25.03 16.83 -16.25
N SER A 199 24.24 16.83 -15.16
CA SER A 199 24.78 16.98 -13.81
C SER A 199 25.63 15.78 -13.39
N ILE A 200 25.29 14.56 -13.84
CA ILE A 200 26.08 13.36 -13.59
C ILE A 200 27.50 13.53 -14.16
N TYR A 201 27.60 13.91 -15.44
CA TYR A 201 28.89 14.10 -16.10
C TYR A 201 29.69 15.26 -15.45
N THR A 202 29.01 16.34 -15.09
CA THR A 202 29.61 17.48 -14.39
C THR A 202 30.18 17.07 -13.02
N GLN A 203 29.42 16.32 -12.23
CA GLN A 203 29.87 15.83 -10.93
C GLN A 203 31.06 14.85 -11.06
N LEU A 204 31.03 13.94 -12.04
CA LEU A 204 32.13 13.04 -12.32
C LEU A 204 33.42 13.80 -12.71
N ALA A 205 33.29 14.85 -13.51
CA ALA A 205 34.42 15.73 -13.87
C ALA A 205 34.98 16.45 -12.63
N GLN A 206 34.14 16.92 -11.71
CA GLN A 206 34.56 17.52 -10.42
C GLN A 206 35.32 16.52 -9.54
N MET A 207 35.00 15.23 -9.65
CA MET A 207 35.71 14.13 -8.95
C MET A 207 37.01 13.71 -9.67
N ASN A 208 37.46 14.45 -10.71
CA ASN A 208 38.60 14.13 -11.56
C ASN A 208 38.46 12.76 -12.29
N ILE A 209 37.25 12.37 -12.65
CA ILE A 209 36.97 11.16 -13.40
C ILE A 209 36.66 11.52 -14.84
N ASN A 210 37.42 10.97 -15.79
CA ASN A 210 37.17 11.15 -17.22
C ASN A 210 36.00 10.27 -17.66
N ALA A 211 34.76 10.81 -17.54
CA ALA A 211 33.55 10.11 -17.91
C ALA A 211 33.43 9.95 -19.44
N GLU A 212 33.88 10.91 -20.23
CA GLU A 212 33.75 10.89 -21.68
C GLU A 212 34.44 9.69 -22.35
N GLU A 213 35.54 9.19 -21.78
CA GLU A 213 36.26 8.05 -22.31
C GLU A 213 35.88 6.71 -21.68
N ASN A 214 35.43 6.75 -20.40
CA ASN A 214 35.28 5.54 -19.58
C ASN A 214 33.84 5.18 -19.23
N LEU A 215 32.90 6.12 -19.39
CA LEU A 215 31.47 5.90 -19.17
C LEU A 215 30.76 5.73 -20.53
N THR A 216 29.96 4.69 -20.65
CA THR A 216 29.00 4.56 -21.75
C THR A 216 27.60 4.33 -21.19
N THR A 217 26.61 4.95 -21.82
CA THR A 217 25.22 4.94 -21.34
C THR A 217 24.30 4.29 -22.37
N GLY A 218 23.42 3.39 -21.89
CA GLY A 218 22.31 2.81 -22.64
C GLY A 218 20.97 3.19 -22.02
N ILE A 219 19.90 3.16 -22.81
CA ILE A 219 18.54 3.45 -22.37
C ILE A 219 17.60 2.36 -22.85
N VAL A 220 16.77 1.87 -21.95
CA VAL A 220 15.73 0.88 -22.17
C VAL A 220 14.43 1.42 -21.59
N GLY A 221 13.35 1.34 -22.34
CA GLY A 221 11.99 1.57 -21.85
C GLY A 221 11.29 0.24 -21.63
N PHE A 222 10.39 0.16 -20.67
CA PHE A 222 9.60 -1.03 -20.42
C PHE A 222 8.20 -0.70 -19.85
N GLY A 223 7.27 -1.51 -20.22
CA GLY A 223 5.91 -1.62 -19.75
C GLY A 223 5.46 -3.02 -20.09
N THR A 224 4.40 -3.18 -20.89
CA THR A 224 3.99 -4.47 -21.47
C THR A 224 5.04 -5.02 -22.45
N GLU A 225 5.74 -4.15 -23.14
CA GLU A 225 6.86 -4.49 -24.04
C GLU A 225 8.16 -3.85 -23.55
N VAL A 226 9.27 -4.36 -24.03
CA VAL A 226 10.61 -3.82 -23.72
C VAL A 226 11.24 -3.21 -24.95
N HIS A 227 11.55 -1.92 -24.88
CA HIS A 227 12.08 -1.11 -25.96
C HIS A 227 13.56 -0.78 -25.72
N MET A 228 14.43 -1.20 -26.64
CA MET A 228 15.86 -0.83 -26.61
C MET A 228 16.03 0.54 -27.26
N LEU A 229 15.77 1.62 -26.51
CA LEU A 229 15.79 2.99 -27.03
C LEU A 229 17.21 3.42 -27.42
N GLN A 230 18.21 3.01 -26.62
CA GLN A 230 19.61 3.13 -26.94
C GLN A 230 20.33 1.83 -26.60
N GLY A 231 20.21 0.85 -27.48
CA GLY A 231 20.78 -0.49 -27.32
C GLY A 231 22.29 -0.57 -27.57
N THR A 232 22.88 0.41 -28.27
CA THR A 232 24.32 0.57 -28.38
C THR A 232 24.76 1.67 -27.43
N PRO A 233 25.60 1.38 -26.41
CA PRO A 233 25.99 2.37 -25.42
C PRO A 233 26.77 3.52 -26.03
N GLY A 234 26.37 4.77 -25.76
CA GLY A 234 27.03 6.00 -26.20
C GLY A 234 27.95 6.57 -25.13
N HIS A 235 28.96 7.35 -25.55
CA HIS A 235 29.96 7.96 -24.66
C HIS A 235 29.58 9.37 -24.16
N THR A 236 28.56 10.00 -24.72
CA THR A 236 28.20 11.39 -24.39
C THR A 236 26.81 11.46 -23.72
N SER A 237 26.57 12.53 -22.98
CA SER A 237 25.23 12.88 -22.47
C SER A 237 24.33 13.44 -23.58
N ASP A 238 24.93 13.85 -24.72
CA ASP A 238 24.20 14.46 -25.80
C ASP A 238 23.08 13.57 -26.34
N GLY A 239 21.87 14.08 -26.31
CA GLY A 239 20.69 13.37 -26.78
C GLY A 239 20.03 12.43 -25.77
N LEU A 240 20.68 12.03 -24.64
CA LEU A 240 20.05 11.17 -23.63
C LEU A 240 18.76 11.78 -23.08
N THR A 241 18.80 13.06 -22.76
CA THR A 241 17.62 13.83 -22.29
C THR A 241 16.47 13.75 -23.30
N GLN A 242 16.76 13.87 -24.61
CA GLN A 242 15.73 13.79 -25.64
C GLN A 242 15.17 12.39 -25.79
N VAL A 243 16.00 11.35 -25.68
CA VAL A 243 15.58 9.95 -25.73
C VAL A 243 14.62 9.65 -24.58
N VAL A 244 14.95 10.05 -23.35
CA VAL A 244 14.09 9.81 -22.18
C VAL A 244 12.79 10.60 -22.27
N ARG A 245 12.83 11.86 -22.66
CA ARG A 245 11.61 12.67 -22.87
C ARG A 245 10.74 12.18 -24.01
N GLY A 246 11.33 11.45 -24.97
CA GLY A 246 10.63 10.82 -26.08
C GLY A 246 9.97 9.47 -25.75
N ILE A 247 10.13 8.96 -24.53
CA ILE A 247 9.48 7.73 -24.09
C ILE A 247 7.96 7.93 -24.11
N LYS A 248 7.28 7.05 -24.82
CA LYS A 248 5.82 7.04 -24.88
C LYS A 248 5.26 6.36 -23.63
N ASN A 249 4.16 6.87 -23.13
CA ASN A 249 3.49 6.27 -21.98
C ASN A 249 2.78 4.96 -22.38
N ASP A 250 2.95 3.90 -21.57
CA ASP A 250 2.15 2.68 -21.64
C ASP A 250 0.92 2.86 -20.74
N GLU A 251 -0.27 2.74 -21.32
CA GLU A 251 -1.56 2.90 -20.63
C GLU A 251 -2.16 1.55 -20.21
N THR A 252 -1.42 0.46 -20.36
CA THR A 252 -1.94 -0.89 -20.08
C THR A 252 -2.01 -1.18 -18.58
N GLY A 253 -1.18 -0.50 -17.77
CA GLY A 253 -1.00 -0.76 -16.34
C GLY A 253 -0.40 -2.15 -16.11
N LYS A 254 0.63 -2.51 -16.90
CA LYS A 254 1.43 -3.73 -16.76
C LYS A 254 2.90 -3.43 -16.95
N GLU A 255 3.70 -3.80 -15.98
CA GLU A 255 5.12 -3.53 -15.93
C GLU A 255 5.93 -4.82 -15.81
N PHE A 256 6.63 -5.20 -16.89
CA PHE A 256 7.48 -6.39 -16.91
C PHE A 256 8.94 -6.04 -16.60
N VAL A 257 9.18 -5.67 -15.34
CA VAL A 257 10.48 -5.21 -14.83
C VAL A 257 11.57 -6.27 -14.99
N PHE A 258 11.31 -7.51 -14.58
CA PHE A 258 12.31 -8.58 -14.61
C PHE A 258 12.61 -9.03 -16.04
N THR A 259 11.62 -9.02 -16.91
CA THR A 259 11.79 -9.26 -18.35
C THR A 259 12.65 -8.16 -18.97
N ALA A 260 12.47 -6.88 -18.57
CA ALA A 260 13.30 -5.79 -19.03
C ALA A 260 14.76 -5.95 -18.60
N VAL A 261 15.01 -6.30 -17.34
CA VAL A 261 16.34 -6.61 -16.83
C VAL A 261 16.94 -7.78 -17.59
N ASP A 262 16.18 -8.84 -17.87
CA ASP A 262 16.63 -10.02 -18.63
C ASP A 262 17.11 -9.63 -20.04
N ARG A 263 16.29 -8.88 -20.77
CA ARG A 263 16.63 -8.42 -22.13
C ARG A 263 17.81 -7.45 -22.12
N ALA A 264 17.87 -6.54 -21.14
CA ALA A 264 19.00 -5.64 -20.97
C ALA A 264 20.31 -6.43 -20.73
N VAL A 265 20.31 -7.44 -19.86
CA VAL A 265 21.48 -8.32 -19.66
C VAL A 265 21.89 -8.97 -20.97
N GLN A 266 20.96 -9.55 -21.74
CA GLN A 266 21.26 -10.21 -23.02
C GLN A 266 21.92 -9.26 -24.01
N THR A 267 21.45 -8.02 -24.08
CA THR A 267 21.95 -7.00 -25.01
C THR A 267 23.32 -6.49 -24.58
N PHE A 268 23.45 -6.05 -23.31
CA PHE A 268 24.61 -5.28 -22.86
C PHE A 268 25.79 -6.15 -22.38
N VAL A 269 25.60 -7.42 -22.06
CA VAL A 269 26.71 -8.34 -21.69
C VAL A 269 27.73 -8.49 -22.80
N ARG A 270 27.33 -8.42 -24.07
CA ARG A 270 28.27 -8.45 -25.21
C ARG A 270 29.17 -7.22 -25.19
N HIS A 271 28.61 -6.04 -24.98
CA HIS A 271 29.37 -4.78 -24.87
C HIS A 271 30.29 -4.80 -23.66
N LYS A 272 29.81 -5.28 -22.50
CA LYS A 272 30.63 -5.50 -21.29
C LYS A 272 31.88 -6.31 -21.59
N LYS A 273 31.74 -7.46 -22.29
CA LYS A 273 32.87 -8.34 -22.63
C LYS A 273 33.84 -7.65 -23.60
N THR A 274 33.33 -7.00 -24.63
CA THR A 274 34.15 -6.33 -25.67
C THR A 274 34.94 -5.17 -25.07
N GLN A 275 34.31 -4.35 -24.23
CA GLN A 275 34.93 -3.17 -23.61
C GLN A 275 35.68 -3.49 -22.32
N ARG A 276 35.59 -4.71 -21.80
CA ARG A 276 36.10 -5.13 -20.47
C ARG A 276 35.60 -4.23 -19.35
N ALA A 277 34.32 -3.82 -19.42
CA ALA A 277 33.71 -2.83 -18.55
C ALA A 277 32.93 -3.48 -17.40
N ASN A 278 32.65 -2.73 -16.34
CA ASN A 278 31.59 -3.04 -15.41
C ASN A 278 30.22 -2.78 -16.06
N LEU A 279 29.17 -3.45 -15.59
CA LEU A 279 27.80 -3.27 -16.06
C LEU A 279 26.90 -2.94 -14.89
N MET A 280 26.28 -1.77 -14.95
CA MET A 280 25.37 -1.25 -13.92
C MET A 280 24.02 -0.99 -14.57
N PHE A 281 22.96 -1.48 -13.93
CA PHE A 281 21.58 -1.17 -14.33
C PHE A 281 20.95 -0.26 -13.28
N ILE A 282 20.21 0.73 -13.76
CA ILE A 282 19.45 1.66 -12.93
C ILE A 282 18.00 1.54 -13.35
N VAL A 283 17.21 0.83 -12.57
CA VAL A 283 15.78 0.63 -12.80
C VAL A 283 15.01 1.77 -12.15
N VAL A 284 14.13 2.41 -12.91
CA VAL A 284 13.27 3.50 -12.43
C VAL A 284 11.83 3.03 -12.53
N THR A 285 11.22 2.70 -11.38
CA THR A 285 9.83 2.19 -11.32
C THR A 285 9.22 2.48 -9.95
N ASP A 286 7.90 2.57 -9.87
CA ASP A 286 7.13 2.65 -8.62
C ASP A 286 6.34 1.36 -8.33
N GLU A 287 6.52 0.33 -9.15
CA GLU A 287 5.89 -0.98 -9.01
C GLU A 287 6.90 -2.12 -8.87
N ARG A 288 6.45 -3.23 -8.27
CA ARG A 288 7.30 -4.43 -8.10
C ARG A 288 7.54 -5.21 -9.39
N GLY A 289 6.74 -4.94 -10.44
CA GLY A 289 6.67 -5.70 -11.68
C GLY A 289 5.71 -6.89 -11.63
N ASP A 290 4.88 -7.03 -12.67
CA ASP A 290 3.92 -8.13 -12.80
C ASP A 290 4.60 -9.50 -12.93
N ASP A 291 5.83 -9.51 -13.43
CA ASP A 291 6.66 -10.69 -13.62
C ASP A 291 7.61 -10.96 -12.44
N TYR A 292 7.27 -10.49 -11.21
CA TYR A 292 8.12 -10.68 -10.02
C TYR A 292 8.40 -12.15 -9.68
N GLY A 293 7.65 -13.10 -10.20
CA GLY A 293 7.94 -14.52 -10.11
C GLY A 293 9.28 -14.93 -10.76
N GLU A 294 9.81 -14.15 -11.68
CA GLU A 294 11.10 -14.35 -12.34
C GLU A 294 12.31 -13.86 -11.50
N LEU A 295 12.07 -13.21 -10.36
CA LEU A 295 13.06 -12.57 -9.50
C LEU A 295 14.32 -13.44 -9.26
N GLU A 296 14.15 -14.65 -8.78
CA GLU A 296 15.27 -15.54 -8.42
C GLU A 296 16.09 -15.97 -9.64
N LYS A 297 15.46 -16.05 -10.80
CA LYS A 297 16.15 -16.34 -12.07
C LYS A 297 17.00 -15.16 -12.51
N ILE A 298 16.44 -13.95 -12.40
CA ILE A 298 17.13 -12.72 -12.79
C ILE A 298 18.29 -12.41 -11.85
N ILE A 299 18.12 -12.58 -10.54
CA ILE A 299 19.22 -12.46 -9.57
C ILE A 299 20.40 -13.36 -9.98
N ARG A 300 20.14 -14.65 -10.24
CA ARG A 300 21.19 -15.58 -10.68
C ARG A 300 21.87 -15.13 -11.97
N LYS A 301 21.09 -14.63 -12.94
CA LYS A 301 21.63 -14.15 -14.22
C LYS A 301 22.50 -12.91 -14.05
N CYS A 302 22.06 -11.95 -13.24
CA CYS A 302 22.84 -10.75 -12.92
C CYS A 302 24.13 -11.11 -12.18
N ALA A 303 24.07 -12.02 -11.20
CA ALA A 303 25.23 -12.51 -10.47
C ALA A 303 26.24 -13.21 -11.40
N GLN A 304 25.78 -14.12 -12.28
CA GLN A 304 26.63 -14.81 -13.26
C GLN A 304 27.31 -13.86 -14.24
N THR A 305 26.67 -12.76 -14.58
CA THR A 305 27.21 -11.76 -15.49
C THR A 305 27.96 -10.65 -14.77
N GLY A 306 27.97 -10.61 -13.44
CA GLY A 306 28.54 -9.55 -12.63
C GLY A 306 27.88 -8.20 -12.95
N THR A 307 26.55 -8.18 -13.10
CA THR A 307 25.76 -6.98 -13.34
C THR A 307 25.21 -6.49 -12.02
N ARG A 308 25.53 -5.25 -11.63
CA ARG A 308 24.96 -4.60 -10.45
C ARG A 308 23.65 -3.93 -10.82
N VAL A 309 22.60 -4.09 -10.02
CA VAL A 309 21.29 -3.48 -10.26
C VAL A 309 20.96 -2.52 -9.13
N TYR A 310 20.70 -1.29 -9.49
CA TYR A 310 20.20 -0.22 -8.64
C TYR A 310 18.76 0.08 -9.00
N CYS A 311 17.97 0.56 -8.04
CA CYS A 311 16.59 0.94 -8.31
C CYS A 311 16.29 2.32 -7.69
N ILE A 312 15.56 3.14 -8.42
CA ILE A 312 14.94 4.39 -7.93
C ILE A 312 13.44 4.14 -7.91
N GLY A 313 12.85 4.11 -6.73
CA GLY A 313 11.42 3.81 -6.59
C GLY A 313 10.80 4.45 -5.35
N ASN A 314 9.58 4.04 -5.04
CA ASN A 314 8.84 4.50 -3.88
C ASN A 314 9.09 3.57 -2.69
N SER A 315 8.89 4.11 -1.45
CA SER A 315 8.86 3.26 -0.26
C SER A 315 7.61 2.37 -0.27
N ALA A 316 7.74 1.13 0.12
CA ALA A 316 6.60 0.24 0.28
C ALA A 316 5.61 0.79 1.32
N VAL A 317 4.32 0.63 1.06
CA VAL A 317 3.28 0.94 2.05
C VAL A 317 3.32 -0.12 3.15
N PHE A 318 3.33 0.34 4.39
CA PHE A 318 3.55 -0.47 5.57
C PHE A 318 2.64 -1.72 5.62
N GLY A 319 3.23 -2.89 5.43
CA GLY A 319 2.57 -4.19 5.48
C GLY A 319 1.52 -4.44 4.39
N ARG A 320 1.53 -3.70 3.28
CA ARG A 320 0.52 -3.74 2.22
C ARG A 320 1.11 -4.10 0.87
N GLU A 321 0.29 -4.67 -0.01
CA GLU A 321 0.71 -4.98 -1.38
C GLU A 321 0.57 -3.79 -2.32
N LYS A 322 -0.47 -2.98 -2.14
CA LYS A 322 -0.75 -1.84 -3.01
C LYS A 322 -0.24 -0.54 -2.44
N GLY A 323 0.45 0.23 -3.29
CA GLY A 323 0.73 1.64 -3.09
C GLY A 323 -0.33 2.52 -3.75
N TYR A 324 -0.17 3.84 -3.60
CA TYR A 324 -1.07 4.81 -4.22
C TYR A 324 -0.26 6.00 -4.74
N VAL A 325 -0.53 6.39 -5.97
CA VAL A 325 0.06 7.56 -6.59
C VAL A 325 -1.01 8.59 -6.89
N ARG A 326 -0.78 9.83 -6.47
CA ARG A 326 -1.69 10.94 -6.77
C ARG A 326 -1.52 11.33 -8.24
N TYR A 327 -2.58 11.11 -9.01
CA TYR A 327 -2.56 11.35 -10.43
C TYR A 327 -3.70 12.26 -10.86
N ALA A 328 -3.40 13.20 -11.76
CA ALA A 328 -4.38 14.13 -12.32
C ALA A 328 -4.54 13.89 -13.81
N TRP A 329 -5.79 13.77 -14.26
CA TRP A 329 -6.08 13.61 -15.69
C TRP A 329 -7.24 14.50 -16.14
N ALA A 330 -7.35 14.71 -17.42
CA ALA A 330 -8.42 15.48 -18.04
C ALA A 330 -9.31 14.59 -18.89
N ALA A 331 -10.63 14.80 -18.82
CA ALA A 331 -11.60 14.13 -19.69
C ALA A 331 -12.58 15.15 -20.26
N GLY A 332 -12.30 15.66 -21.45
CA GLY A 332 -12.98 16.80 -22.03
C GLY A 332 -12.69 18.09 -21.23
N GLU A 333 -13.73 18.75 -20.74
CA GLU A 333 -13.59 19.95 -19.91
C GLU A 333 -13.37 19.66 -18.43
N ASP A 334 -13.61 18.40 -17.99
CA ASP A 334 -13.46 18.02 -16.59
C ASP A 334 -12.00 17.66 -16.27
N ARG A 335 -11.52 18.13 -15.11
CA ARG A 335 -10.28 17.70 -14.49
C ARG A 335 -10.57 16.86 -13.28
N PHE A 336 -9.87 15.72 -13.18
CA PHE A 336 -9.92 14.81 -12.05
C PHE A 336 -8.55 14.67 -11.43
N GLU A 337 -8.51 14.45 -10.13
CA GLU A 337 -7.29 14.18 -9.39
C GLU A 337 -7.64 13.18 -8.30
N GLU A 338 -7.04 12.00 -8.36
CA GLU A 338 -7.27 10.90 -7.42
C GLU A 338 -5.96 10.22 -7.07
N ASP A 339 -5.99 9.52 -5.95
CA ASP A 339 -4.93 8.60 -5.60
C ASP A 339 -5.26 7.24 -6.24
N LEU A 340 -4.53 6.90 -7.28
CA LEU A 340 -4.71 5.66 -8.02
C LEU A 340 -3.83 4.54 -7.44
N PRO A 341 -4.33 3.31 -7.33
CA PRO A 341 -3.55 2.19 -6.82
C PRO A 341 -2.47 1.77 -7.82
N VAL A 342 -1.31 1.42 -7.30
CA VAL A 342 -0.16 0.83 -8.03
C VAL A 342 0.27 -0.46 -7.35
N ASP A 343 0.76 -1.44 -8.13
CA ASP A 343 1.18 -2.75 -7.61
C ASP A 343 2.62 -2.70 -7.10
N GLN A 344 2.83 -1.83 -6.09
CA GLN A 344 4.13 -1.54 -5.51
C GLN A 344 4.78 -2.76 -4.83
N GLY A 345 3.98 -3.65 -4.27
CA GLY A 345 4.44 -4.78 -3.46
C GLY A 345 4.79 -4.40 -2.02
N PRO A 346 4.72 -5.36 -1.10
CA PRO A 346 5.07 -5.14 0.29
C PRO A 346 6.59 -5.07 0.48
N GLU A 347 7.03 -4.50 1.60
CA GLU A 347 8.44 -4.48 2.01
C GLU A 347 8.97 -5.88 2.39
N THR A 348 8.09 -6.85 2.63
CA THR A 348 8.39 -8.24 2.98
C THR A 348 7.97 -9.19 1.86
N ALA A 349 8.39 -10.45 1.90
CA ALA A 349 8.06 -11.43 0.86
C ALA A 349 6.54 -11.66 0.70
N MET A 350 5.77 -11.43 1.75
CA MET A 350 4.31 -11.46 1.78
C MET A 350 3.80 -10.32 2.67
N ALA A 351 2.61 -9.79 2.43
CA ALA A 351 2.01 -8.75 3.26
C ALA A 351 1.81 -9.22 4.70
N GLU A 352 2.32 -8.44 5.68
CA GLU A 352 2.24 -8.72 7.11
C GLU A 352 1.18 -7.86 7.83
N GLY A 353 0.65 -6.85 7.18
CA GLY A 353 -0.29 -5.89 7.75
C GLY A 353 -1.75 -6.23 7.45
N LEU A 354 -2.60 -6.27 8.49
CA LEU A 354 -4.03 -6.41 8.32
C LEU A 354 -4.67 -5.10 7.82
N GLN A 355 -5.51 -5.17 6.79
CA GLN A 355 -6.25 -4.03 6.26
C GLN A 355 -7.54 -3.80 7.06
N LEU A 356 -7.41 -3.29 8.27
CA LEU A 356 -8.52 -3.05 9.18
C LEU A 356 -8.90 -1.56 9.22
N PRO A 357 -10.20 -1.23 9.38
CA PRO A 357 -10.63 0.16 9.49
C PRO A 357 -10.13 0.81 10.78
N PHE A 358 -9.96 2.14 10.75
CA PHE A 358 -9.83 2.97 11.93
C PHE A 358 -11.12 3.75 12.12
N TRP A 359 -11.73 3.67 13.31
CA TRP A 359 -13.02 4.31 13.57
C TRP A 359 -12.91 5.80 13.87
N THR A 360 -11.75 6.23 14.36
CA THR A 360 -11.46 7.62 14.76
C THR A 360 -10.75 8.44 13.71
N ALA A 361 -9.96 7.83 12.87
CA ALA A 361 -9.08 8.52 11.93
C ALA A 361 -9.85 9.14 10.76
N GLY A 362 -10.58 10.21 11.03
CA GLY A 362 -11.14 11.05 9.99
C GLY A 362 -10.04 11.76 9.22
N GLY A 363 -9.93 11.47 7.92
CA GLY A 363 -9.06 12.24 7.02
C GLY A 363 -7.60 11.84 6.96
N MET A 364 -7.07 11.00 7.84
CA MET A 364 -5.72 10.45 7.69
C MET A 364 -5.75 9.16 6.88
N ASN A 365 -4.99 9.14 5.79
CA ASN A 365 -4.80 7.94 4.98
C ASN A 365 -3.76 7.01 5.64
N LEU A 366 -4.13 6.44 6.80
CA LEU A 366 -3.29 5.50 7.56
C LEU A 366 -2.93 4.26 6.73
N ASP A 367 -3.76 3.94 5.75
CA ASP A 367 -3.54 2.85 4.81
C ASP A 367 -2.41 3.10 3.81
N ARG A 368 -1.84 4.31 3.82
CA ARG A 368 -0.77 4.76 2.93
C ARG A 368 0.50 5.15 3.67
N MET A 369 0.62 4.75 4.92
CA MET A 369 1.82 5.02 5.70
C MET A 369 3.00 4.27 5.11
N SER A 370 4.11 5.00 4.90
CA SER A 370 5.35 4.39 4.43
C SER A 370 5.91 3.42 5.46
N SER A 371 6.42 2.28 4.99
CA SER A 371 7.20 1.37 5.83
C SER A 371 8.62 1.90 6.11
N GLY A 372 9.08 2.86 5.29
CA GLY A 372 10.46 3.34 5.27
C GLY A 372 11.45 2.39 4.58
N PHE A 373 10.95 1.30 4.00
CA PHE A 373 11.76 0.33 3.25
C PHE A 373 11.25 0.22 1.81
N GLY A 374 12.12 -0.19 0.89
CA GLY A 374 11.70 -0.49 -0.48
C GLY A 374 10.90 -1.80 -0.57
N PRO A 375 10.17 -2.02 -1.67
CA PRO A 375 9.48 -3.27 -1.94
C PRO A 375 10.44 -4.47 -1.95
N TYR A 376 10.00 -5.59 -1.39
CA TYR A 376 10.84 -6.80 -1.24
C TYR A 376 11.52 -7.22 -2.54
N ALA A 377 10.76 -7.36 -3.63
CA ALA A 377 11.30 -7.93 -4.86
C ALA A 377 12.45 -7.08 -5.45
N LEU A 378 12.25 -5.79 -5.55
CA LEU A 378 13.24 -4.85 -6.10
C LEU A 378 14.41 -4.63 -5.16
N THR A 379 14.15 -4.51 -3.85
CA THR A 379 15.21 -4.37 -2.84
C THR A 379 16.09 -5.61 -2.80
N ARG A 380 15.48 -6.80 -2.86
CA ARG A 380 16.21 -8.05 -2.93
C ARG A 380 17.06 -8.17 -4.21
N LEU A 381 16.50 -7.76 -5.38
CA LEU A 381 17.27 -7.73 -6.63
C LEU A 381 18.51 -6.86 -6.48
N CYS A 382 18.36 -5.65 -5.95
CA CYS A 382 19.48 -4.73 -5.71
C CYS A 382 20.50 -5.35 -4.76
N THR A 383 20.08 -5.84 -3.60
CA THR A 383 20.93 -6.41 -2.56
C THR A 383 21.78 -7.57 -3.08
N GLU A 384 21.16 -8.54 -3.73
CA GLU A 384 21.83 -9.76 -4.20
C GLU A 384 22.75 -9.54 -5.41
N THR A 385 22.62 -8.40 -6.06
CA THR A 385 23.47 -8.01 -7.20
C THR A 385 24.54 -6.99 -6.83
N GLY A 386 24.60 -6.58 -5.56
CA GLY A 386 25.56 -5.59 -5.06
C GLY A 386 25.22 -4.15 -5.44
N GLY A 387 23.94 -3.84 -5.59
CA GLY A 387 23.42 -2.48 -5.75
C GLY A 387 22.56 -2.04 -4.56
N ILE A 388 21.86 -0.92 -4.72
CA ILE A 388 21.08 -0.25 -3.68
C ILE A 388 19.70 0.11 -4.22
N TYR A 389 18.67 -0.01 -3.36
CA TYR A 389 17.35 0.55 -3.64
C TYR A 389 17.24 1.95 -3.05
N PHE A 390 17.00 2.96 -3.88
CA PHE A 390 16.85 4.35 -3.48
C PHE A 390 15.37 4.73 -3.40
N ILE A 391 14.94 5.15 -2.21
CA ILE A 391 13.60 5.71 -2.01
C ILE A 391 13.61 7.16 -2.47
N ALA A 392 12.87 7.45 -3.53
CA ALA A 392 12.79 8.77 -4.16
C ALA A 392 11.47 9.51 -3.90
N ASP A 393 10.49 8.87 -3.29
CA ASP A 393 9.23 9.51 -2.93
C ASP A 393 9.40 10.41 -1.70
N GLN A 394 8.65 11.51 -1.68
CA GLN A 394 8.48 12.33 -0.49
C GLN A 394 7.28 11.82 0.27
N THR A 395 7.51 10.96 1.25
CA THR A 395 6.43 10.42 2.07
C THR A 395 5.74 11.52 2.88
N GLN A 396 4.44 11.66 2.69
CA GLN A 396 3.58 12.42 3.59
C GLN A 396 3.15 11.47 4.72
N GLY A 397 3.50 11.79 5.95
CA GLY A 397 3.10 10.98 7.10
C GLY A 397 4.13 11.02 8.24
N PRO A 398 3.88 10.25 9.31
CA PRO A 398 4.79 10.17 10.42
C PRO A 398 6.14 9.60 9.98
N ARG A 399 7.20 10.21 10.47
CA ARG A 399 8.58 9.73 10.26
C ARG A 399 9.05 9.01 11.51
N PHE A 400 9.82 7.96 11.32
CA PHE A 400 10.32 7.12 12.40
C PHE A 400 11.84 7.14 12.43
N ASP A 401 12.43 7.00 13.63
CA ASP A 401 13.89 7.02 13.80
C ASP A 401 14.55 5.88 12.99
N PRO A 402 15.43 6.19 12.02
CA PRO A 402 16.07 5.20 11.18
C PRO A 402 16.91 4.21 11.99
N THR A 403 17.55 4.67 13.06
CA THR A 403 18.37 3.83 13.92
C THR A 403 17.53 2.77 14.59
N ARG A 404 16.33 3.18 15.07
CA ARG A 404 15.37 2.25 15.65
C ARG A 404 14.81 1.29 14.60
N MET A 405 14.46 1.81 13.41
CA MET A 405 13.87 1.01 12.33
C MET A 405 14.81 -0.06 11.76
N ARG A 406 16.13 0.11 11.86
CA ARG A 406 17.09 -0.94 11.46
C ARG A 406 16.84 -2.28 12.15
N GLN A 407 16.38 -2.28 13.39
CA GLN A 407 16.04 -3.50 14.15
C GLN A 407 14.80 -4.20 13.58
N TYR A 408 13.99 -3.48 12.81
CA TYR A 408 12.76 -3.95 12.18
C TYR A 408 12.93 -4.18 10.67
N ALA A 409 14.16 -4.23 10.17
CA ALA A 409 14.44 -4.43 8.77
C ALA A 409 13.76 -5.72 8.24
N PRO A 410 13.16 -5.68 7.05
CA PRO A 410 12.60 -6.86 6.41
C PRO A 410 13.64 -7.96 6.15
N ASP A 411 13.19 -9.18 6.09
CA ASP A 411 14.02 -10.32 5.69
C ASP A 411 14.07 -10.42 4.17
N TYR A 412 15.16 -10.00 3.57
CA TYR A 412 15.38 -10.03 2.12
C TYR A 412 15.96 -11.36 1.60
N ARG A 413 15.99 -12.42 2.42
CA ARG A 413 16.36 -13.76 1.96
C ARG A 413 15.33 -14.32 0.97
N PRO A 414 15.68 -15.36 0.19
CA PRO A 414 14.75 -15.96 -0.77
C PRO A 414 13.40 -16.31 -0.15
N GLN A 415 12.33 -16.13 -0.90
CA GLN A 415 10.96 -16.40 -0.44
C GLN A 415 10.81 -17.80 0.19
N ARG A 416 11.53 -18.81 -0.30
CA ARG A 416 11.56 -20.16 0.32
C ARG A 416 12.02 -20.15 1.79
N ASN A 417 12.91 -19.23 2.17
CA ASN A 417 13.37 -19.13 3.56
C ASN A 417 12.27 -18.51 4.42
N TYR A 418 11.55 -17.52 3.86
CA TYR A 418 10.38 -16.94 4.51
C TYR A 418 9.28 -18.00 4.71
N GLU A 419 8.95 -18.80 3.70
CA GLU A 419 7.98 -19.90 3.78
C GLU A 419 8.38 -20.96 4.81
N LYS A 420 9.68 -21.31 4.92
CA LYS A 420 10.19 -22.19 5.99
C LYS A 420 9.98 -21.59 7.38
N GLN A 421 10.14 -20.28 7.54
CA GLN A 421 9.86 -19.62 8.82
C GLN A 421 8.36 -19.71 9.17
N LEU A 422 7.46 -19.52 8.18
CA LEU A 422 6.02 -19.67 8.40
C LEU A 422 5.68 -21.10 8.86
N SER A 423 6.28 -22.12 8.24
CA SER A 423 6.04 -23.51 8.61
C SER A 423 6.60 -23.90 9.98
N SER A 424 7.58 -23.15 10.50
CA SER A 424 8.23 -23.42 11.79
C SER A 424 7.58 -22.72 12.99
N ASN A 425 6.73 -21.69 12.73
CA ASN A 425 6.11 -20.90 13.79
C ASN A 425 4.66 -20.56 13.43
N ASN A 426 3.73 -21.08 14.22
CA ASN A 426 2.29 -20.89 13.98
C ASN A 426 1.85 -19.42 14.10
N ALA A 427 2.52 -18.58 14.91
CA ALA A 427 2.19 -17.17 15.02
C ALA A 427 2.51 -16.43 13.71
N LYS A 428 3.67 -16.72 13.09
CA LYS A 428 4.02 -16.18 11.76
C LYS A 428 3.00 -16.62 10.71
N ALA A 429 2.69 -17.92 10.66
CA ALA A 429 1.72 -18.47 9.71
C ALA A 429 0.31 -17.89 9.91
N ALA A 430 -0.12 -17.72 11.14
CA ALA A 430 -1.41 -17.13 11.49
C ALA A 430 -1.48 -15.66 11.05
N LEU A 431 -0.43 -14.88 11.30
CA LEU A 431 -0.37 -13.47 10.88
C LEU A 431 -0.51 -13.32 9.36
N ILE A 432 0.28 -14.07 8.59
CA ILE A 432 0.23 -13.99 7.12
C ILE A 432 -1.13 -14.45 6.57
N ARG A 433 -1.71 -15.53 7.13
CA ARG A 433 -3.07 -15.95 6.75
C ARG A 433 -4.11 -14.90 7.08
N ALA A 434 -4.02 -14.26 8.25
CA ALA A 434 -4.93 -13.18 8.63
C ALA A 434 -4.76 -11.96 7.72
N ALA A 435 -3.52 -11.58 7.36
CA ALA A 435 -3.26 -10.48 6.43
C ALA A 435 -3.85 -10.74 5.04
N GLY A 436 -3.72 -11.96 4.52
CA GLY A 436 -4.31 -12.37 3.24
C GLY A 436 -5.84 -12.46 3.23
N ASN A 437 -6.46 -12.60 4.40
CA ASN A 437 -7.92 -12.65 4.57
C ASN A 437 -8.48 -11.33 5.12
N THR A 438 -7.86 -10.21 4.83
CA THR A 438 -8.33 -8.91 5.30
C THR A 438 -9.63 -8.47 4.64
N ILE A 439 -10.36 -7.60 5.34
CA ILE A 439 -11.68 -7.15 4.94
C ILE A 439 -11.58 -6.24 3.70
N PRO A 440 -12.41 -6.47 2.67
CA PRO A 440 -12.50 -5.55 1.53
C PRO A 440 -12.90 -4.13 1.94
N GLU A 441 -12.42 -3.12 1.22
CA GLU A 441 -12.67 -1.69 1.49
C GLU A 441 -14.16 -1.31 1.57
N ASP A 442 -15.02 -1.98 0.80
CA ASP A 442 -16.46 -1.76 0.78
C ASP A 442 -17.18 -2.12 2.10
N MET A 443 -16.50 -2.85 2.98
CA MET A 443 -17.02 -3.20 4.31
C MET A 443 -16.64 -2.20 5.42
N MET A 444 -15.83 -1.21 5.13
CA MET A 444 -15.30 -0.24 6.10
C MET A 444 -16.27 0.91 6.40
N ALA A 445 -17.58 0.64 6.42
CA ALA A 445 -18.58 1.65 6.76
C ALA A 445 -18.39 2.14 8.21
N ARG A 446 -18.31 3.46 8.38
CA ARG A 446 -18.28 4.08 9.71
C ARG A 446 -19.60 3.81 10.43
N PRO A 447 -19.59 3.51 11.76
CA PRO A 447 -20.81 3.29 12.50
C PRO A 447 -21.64 4.59 12.57
N ARG A 448 -22.94 4.45 12.37
CA ARG A 448 -23.87 5.58 12.58
C ARG A 448 -23.95 5.90 14.06
N ARG A 449 -23.68 7.14 14.45
CA ARG A 449 -23.70 7.57 15.86
C ARG A 449 -24.97 8.34 16.24
N HIS A 450 -25.68 8.93 15.27
CA HIS A 450 -26.82 9.81 15.48
C HIS A 450 -28.14 9.12 15.09
N PHE A 451 -29.08 9.03 16.02
CA PHE A 451 -30.36 8.36 15.84
C PHE A 451 -31.51 9.30 16.19
N MET A 452 -32.29 9.67 15.19
CA MET A 452 -33.50 10.46 15.40
C MET A 452 -34.56 9.63 16.13
N ALA A 453 -35.14 10.18 17.20
CA ALA A 453 -36.14 9.53 18.02
C ALA A 453 -37.42 10.39 18.11
N THR A 454 -37.89 10.84 16.95
CA THR A 454 -39.19 11.51 16.86
C THR A 454 -40.37 10.61 17.26
N ASN A 455 -40.21 9.32 17.08
CA ASN A 455 -41.07 8.24 17.59
C ASN A 455 -40.30 6.92 17.61
N ASP A 456 -40.78 5.93 18.38
CA ASP A 456 -40.15 4.63 18.56
C ASP A 456 -39.99 3.86 17.24
N ALA A 457 -40.92 3.98 16.30
CA ALA A 457 -40.85 3.28 15.01
C ALA A 457 -39.67 3.79 14.15
N THR A 458 -39.46 5.12 14.13
CA THR A 458 -38.34 5.73 13.42
C THR A 458 -37.01 5.34 14.06
N LEU A 459 -36.89 5.39 15.39
CA LEU A 459 -35.70 4.98 16.11
C LEU A 459 -35.35 3.51 15.83
N ARG A 460 -36.34 2.59 15.98
CA ARG A 460 -36.14 1.15 15.73
C ARG A 460 -35.71 0.82 14.29
N ARG A 461 -36.24 1.53 13.30
CA ARG A 461 -35.84 1.39 11.90
C ARG A 461 -34.40 1.79 11.70
N GLN A 462 -34.00 2.97 12.16
CA GLN A 462 -32.63 3.48 12.04
C GLN A 462 -31.63 2.56 12.76
N ILE A 463 -31.98 2.06 13.95
CA ILE A 463 -31.16 1.10 14.68
C ILE A 463 -30.98 -0.21 13.88
N THR A 464 -32.08 -0.73 13.32
CA THR A 464 -32.04 -1.98 12.53
C THR A 464 -31.11 -1.84 11.32
N GLU A 465 -31.16 -0.71 10.63
CA GLU A 465 -30.28 -0.43 9.50
C GLU A 465 -28.83 -0.28 9.91
N ALA A 466 -28.57 0.41 11.02
CA ALA A 466 -27.22 0.64 11.53
C ALA A 466 -26.54 -0.63 12.08
N GLN A 467 -27.29 -1.60 12.58
CA GLN A 467 -26.75 -2.86 13.08
C GLN A 467 -26.17 -3.77 11.98
N LYS A 468 -26.72 -3.74 10.76
CA LYS A 468 -26.36 -4.67 9.68
C LYS A 468 -24.90 -4.63 9.27
N PRO A 469 -24.31 -3.46 8.95
CA PRO A 469 -22.92 -3.39 8.51
C PRO A 469 -21.95 -3.91 9.58
N LEU A 470 -22.21 -3.56 10.85
CA LEU A 470 -21.32 -3.94 11.95
C LEU A 470 -21.47 -5.40 12.38
N ALA A 471 -22.64 -6.01 12.20
CA ALA A 471 -22.80 -7.44 12.38
C ALA A 471 -22.00 -8.22 11.33
N LYS A 472 -21.99 -7.75 10.07
CA LYS A 472 -21.17 -8.31 9.00
C LYS A 472 -19.68 -8.16 9.30
N LEU A 473 -19.26 -6.97 9.74
CA LEU A 473 -17.88 -6.70 10.15
C LEU A 473 -17.43 -7.61 11.31
N ASP A 474 -18.24 -7.76 12.37
CA ASP A 474 -17.90 -8.63 13.50
C ASP A 474 -17.74 -10.09 13.09
N TYR A 475 -18.52 -10.58 12.13
CA TYR A 475 -18.37 -11.93 11.58
C TYR A 475 -16.96 -12.14 10.99
N TYR A 476 -16.49 -11.23 10.12
CA TYR A 476 -15.15 -11.32 9.53
C TYR A 476 -14.04 -11.15 10.57
N LEU A 477 -14.20 -10.23 11.50
CA LEU A 477 -13.25 -10.06 12.59
C LEU A 477 -13.19 -11.28 13.52
N ALA A 478 -14.30 -12.01 13.69
CA ALA A 478 -14.32 -13.26 14.43
C ALA A 478 -13.47 -14.34 13.75
N GLU A 479 -13.56 -14.42 12.42
CA GLU A 479 -12.74 -15.33 11.62
C GLU A 479 -11.24 -14.96 11.69
N LEU A 480 -10.90 -13.68 11.52
CA LEU A 480 -9.51 -13.21 11.67
C LEU A 480 -8.97 -13.48 13.09
N HIS A 481 -9.78 -13.25 14.13
CA HIS A 481 -9.41 -13.56 15.51
C HIS A 481 -9.11 -15.04 15.68
N GLN A 482 -9.97 -15.92 15.16
CA GLN A 482 -9.77 -17.38 15.24
C GLN A 482 -8.48 -17.81 14.53
N ILE A 483 -8.14 -17.19 13.40
CA ILE A 483 -6.88 -17.46 12.69
C ILE A 483 -5.69 -17.03 13.56
N LEU A 484 -5.72 -15.82 14.12
CA LEU A 484 -4.62 -15.31 14.96
C LEU A 484 -4.47 -16.11 16.26
N GLU A 485 -5.57 -16.51 16.88
CA GLU A 485 -5.58 -17.29 18.14
C GLU A 485 -4.85 -18.65 18.00
N GLN A 486 -4.87 -19.26 16.79
CA GLN A 486 -4.09 -20.49 16.52
C GLN A 486 -2.57 -20.29 16.64
N GLY A 487 -2.10 -19.06 16.56
CA GLY A 487 -0.68 -18.71 16.70
C GLY A 487 -0.28 -18.26 18.10
N GLU A 488 -1.22 -18.00 18.98
CA GLU A 488 -0.97 -17.32 20.27
C GLU A 488 0.07 -18.03 21.15
N ASP A 489 0.01 -19.35 21.25
CA ASP A 489 0.97 -20.16 22.02
C ASP A 489 2.41 -20.12 21.47
N HIS A 490 2.56 -19.62 20.25
CA HIS A 490 3.87 -19.45 19.60
C HIS A 490 4.34 -18.00 19.53
N ARG A 491 3.58 -17.04 20.10
CA ARG A 491 3.95 -15.62 20.12
C ARG A 491 5.31 -15.39 20.77
N ASP A 492 5.57 -16.01 21.90
CA ASP A 492 6.83 -15.85 22.66
C ASP A 492 8.03 -16.50 21.97
N LYS A 493 7.80 -17.32 20.93
CA LYS A 493 8.83 -17.94 20.09
C LYS A 493 9.13 -17.13 18.82
N LEU A 494 8.53 -15.95 18.68
CA LEU A 494 8.85 -15.05 17.57
C LEU A 494 10.26 -14.48 17.76
N ASP A 495 11.08 -14.63 16.74
CA ASP A 495 12.53 -14.43 16.78
C ASP A 495 12.97 -12.98 16.60
N THR A 496 12.13 -12.14 15.99
CA THR A 496 12.46 -10.72 15.72
C THR A 496 11.42 -9.77 16.30
N ASP A 497 11.85 -8.55 16.62
CA ASP A 497 10.98 -7.48 17.09
C ASP A 497 9.89 -7.15 16.04
N ARG A 498 10.23 -7.22 14.76
CA ARG A 498 9.26 -7.02 13.67
C ARG A 498 8.10 -8.00 13.75
N TRP A 499 8.38 -9.31 13.87
CA TRP A 499 7.34 -10.32 13.96
C TRP A 499 6.48 -10.17 15.23
N ARG A 500 7.12 -9.86 16.39
CA ARG A 500 6.40 -9.60 17.63
C ARG A 500 5.47 -8.40 17.49
N ALA A 501 5.98 -7.27 17.03
CA ALA A 501 5.22 -6.05 16.82
C ALA A 501 4.04 -6.25 15.83
N SER A 502 4.27 -6.95 14.72
CA SER A 502 3.25 -7.22 13.71
C SER A 502 2.13 -8.11 14.24
N TYR A 503 2.48 -9.18 14.95
CA TYR A 503 1.51 -10.10 15.52
C TYR A 503 0.66 -9.44 16.63
N ASP A 504 1.32 -8.73 17.55
CA ASP A 504 0.66 -8.06 18.67
C ASP A 504 -0.26 -6.94 18.19
N LEU A 505 0.18 -6.15 17.21
CA LEU A 505 -0.65 -5.12 16.58
C LEU A 505 -1.89 -5.74 15.90
N ALA A 506 -1.71 -6.82 15.15
CA ALA A 506 -2.80 -7.50 14.46
C ALA A 506 -3.83 -8.05 15.47
N MET A 507 -3.38 -8.78 16.49
CA MET A 507 -4.25 -9.32 17.54
C MET A 507 -4.96 -8.20 18.30
N GLY A 508 -4.21 -7.18 18.73
CA GLY A 508 -4.74 -6.05 19.48
C GLY A 508 -5.82 -5.29 18.72
N ARG A 509 -5.58 -4.97 17.43
CA ARG A 509 -6.55 -4.26 16.59
C ARG A 509 -7.79 -5.08 16.29
N VAL A 510 -7.65 -6.36 15.94
CA VAL A 510 -8.79 -7.24 15.70
C VAL A 510 -9.70 -7.30 16.94
N LEU A 511 -9.12 -7.48 18.13
CA LEU A 511 -9.87 -7.51 19.39
C LEU A 511 -10.53 -6.16 19.69
N ALA A 512 -9.82 -5.05 19.54
CA ALA A 512 -10.34 -3.70 19.80
C ALA A 512 -11.56 -3.38 18.90
N ILE A 513 -11.44 -3.65 17.60
CA ILE A 513 -12.54 -3.40 16.66
C ILE A 513 -13.73 -4.34 16.94
N ARG A 514 -13.49 -5.61 17.29
CA ARG A 514 -14.55 -6.54 17.70
C ARG A 514 -15.29 -6.07 18.94
N VAL A 515 -14.56 -5.61 19.95
CA VAL A 515 -15.18 -5.05 21.18
C VAL A 515 -16.05 -3.86 20.84
N ARG A 516 -15.58 -2.94 19.98
CA ARG A 516 -16.39 -1.80 19.54
C ARG A 516 -17.61 -2.24 18.72
N ALA A 517 -17.46 -3.15 17.76
CA ALA A 517 -18.57 -3.63 16.93
C ALA A 517 -19.64 -4.34 17.73
N PHE A 518 -19.22 -5.24 18.64
CA PHE A 518 -20.12 -5.97 19.52
C PHE A 518 -20.81 -5.04 20.53
N GLY A 519 -20.04 -4.16 21.18
CA GLY A 519 -20.56 -3.15 22.12
C GLY A 519 -21.59 -2.24 21.46
N TYR A 520 -21.28 -1.72 20.26
CA TYR A 520 -22.20 -0.93 19.46
C TYR A 520 -23.52 -1.68 19.20
N ASN A 521 -23.45 -2.90 18.66
CA ASN A 521 -24.64 -3.69 18.35
C ASN A 521 -25.44 -4.05 19.61
N SER A 522 -24.78 -4.31 20.74
CA SER A 522 -25.42 -4.56 22.05
C SER A 522 -26.19 -3.33 22.55
N MET A 523 -25.56 -2.14 22.53
CA MET A 523 -26.20 -0.88 22.92
C MET A 523 -27.40 -0.54 22.04
N LEU A 524 -27.29 -0.79 20.75
CA LEU A 524 -28.41 -0.62 19.80
C LEU A 524 -29.53 -1.63 20.07
N ALA A 525 -29.21 -2.89 20.35
CA ALA A 525 -30.21 -3.93 20.66
C ALA A 525 -30.98 -3.59 21.95
N GLN A 526 -30.29 -3.12 22.99
CA GLN A 526 -30.92 -2.68 24.23
C GLN A 526 -31.87 -1.49 23.99
N MET A 527 -31.42 -0.47 23.24
CA MET A 527 -32.25 0.69 22.90
C MET A 527 -33.44 0.32 22.01
N LYS A 528 -33.28 -0.66 21.12
CA LYS A 528 -34.36 -1.15 20.25
C LYS A 528 -35.42 -1.95 21.01
N SER A 529 -35.02 -2.78 21.96
CA SER A 529 -35.95 -3.59 22.79
C SER A 529 -36.66 -2.75 23.81
N ASN A 530 -35.94 -1.84 24.46
CA ASN A 530 -36.47 -0.95 25.49
C ASN A 530 -36.02 0.49 25.23
N PRO A 531 -36.74 1.24 24.38
CA PRO A 531 -36.39 2.64 24.06
C PRO A 531 -36.37 3.49 25.33
N ARG A 532 -35.27 4.18 25.59
CA ARG A 532 -35.13 5.11 26.71
C ARG A 532 -35.98 6.36 26.46
N ARG A 533 -36.53 6.93 27.53
CA ARG A 533 -37.13 8.25 27.47
C ARG A 533 -36.05 9.31 27.60
N PHE A 534 -36.28 10.46 26.98
CA PHE A 534 -35.42 11.64 27.16
C PHE A 534 -35.56 12.19 28.56
N ASP A 535 -34.45 12.53 29.18
CA ASP A 535 -34.42 13.20 30.50
C ASP A 535 -34.48 14.74 30.33
N ARG A 536 -33.98 15.23 29.18
CA ARG A 536 -34.01 16.68 28.88
C ARG A 536 -35.20 17.03 28.03
N GLU A 537 -35.91 18.07 28.42
CA GLU A 537 -37.02 18.63 27.64
C GLU A 537 -36.52 19.15 26.28
N GLY A 538 -37.20 18.79 25.20
CA GLY A 538 -36.85 19.18 23.84
C GLY A 538 -35.84 18.27 23.14
N SER A 539 -35.28 17.27 23.80
CA SER A 539 -34.44 16.26 23.15
C SER A 539 -35.24 15.43 22.14
N ASN A 540 -34.67 15.21 20.95
CA ASN A 540 -35.30 14.44 19.88
C ASN A 540 -34.32 13.49 19.13
N GLN A 541 -33.10 13.44 19.61
CA GLN A 541 -32.04 12.62 19.01
C GLN A 541 -31.23 11.93 20.11
N TRP A 542 -30.88 10.66 19.88
CA TRP A 542 -29.88 9.92 20.63
C TRP A 542 -28.55 9.92 19.90
N ILE A 543 -27.46 10.14 20.63
CA ILE A 543 -26.11 10.06 20.13
C ILE A 543 -25.38 8.94 20.88
N LEU A 544 -24.77 8.02 20.14
CA LEU A 544 -23.95 6.96 20.71
C LEU A 544 -22.47 7.39 20.64
N ASN A 545 -21.91 7.72 21.80
CA ASN A 545 -20.53 8.17 21.95
C ASN A 545 -19.62 7.04 22.42
N PRO A 546 -18.33 7.05 22.03
CA PRO A 546 -17.33 6.21 22.65
C PRO A 546 -17.22 6.49 24.15
N ALA A 547 -17.05 5.44 24.96
CA ALA A 547 -16.93 5.52 26.41
C ALA A 547 -15.99 4.44 26.95
N GLU A 548 -15.36 4.70 28.11
CA GLU A 548 -14.44 3.75 28.75
C GLU A 548 -15.16 2.48 29.22
N ALA A 549 -16.38 2.62 29.71
CA ALA A 549 -17.17 1.50 30.22
C ALA A 549 -17.91 0.78 29.08
N SER A 550 -17.86 -0.54 29.11
CA SER A 550 -18.70 -1.40 28.28
C SER A 550 -19.51 -2.36 29.15
N ASP A 551 -20.81 -2.20 29.21
CA ASP A 551 -21.75 -3.10 29.89
C ASP A 551 -22.05 -4.39 29.10
N ALA A 552 -21.24 -4.70 28.07
CA ALA A 552 -21.50 -5.75 27.10
C ALA A 552 -21.24 -7.21 27.63
N GLY A 553 -21.06 -7.41 28.95
CA GLY A 553 -20.93 -8.73 29.55
C GLY A 553 -19.49 -9.25 29.70
N ALA A 554 -19.32 -10.39 30.40
CA ALA A 554 -18.01 -10.91 30.82
C ALA A 554 -17.10 -11.32 29.65
N SER A 555 -17.67 -11.83 28.55
CA SER A 555 -16.90 -12.23 27.37
C SER A 555 -16.27 -11.02 26.68
N VAL A 556 -17.03 -9.95 26.50
CA VAL A 556 -16.54 -8.71 25.88
C VAL A 556 -15.49 -8.04 26.74
N ARG A 557 -15.66 -8.04 28.07
CA ARG A 557 -14.62 -7.53 28.98
C ARG A 557 -13.31 -8.30 28.87
N ARG A 558 -13.35 -9.62 28.69
CA ARG A 558 -12.13 -10.41 28.46
C ARG A 558 -11.45 -10.03 27.16
N MET A 559 -12.22 -9.91 26.07
CA MET A 559 -11.67 -9.45 24.78
C MET A 559 -11.10 -8.02 24.87
N HIS A 560 -11.80 -7.11 25.57
CA HIS A 560 -11.34 -5.75 25.83
C HIS A 560 -9.97 -5.75 26.52
N ASN A 561 -9.87 -6.42 27.68
CA ASN A 561 -8.62 -6.47 28.44
C ASN A 561 -7.48 -7.12 27.64
N LYS A 562 -7.80 -8.17 26.88
CA LYS A 562 -6.82 -8.83 25.99
C LYS A 562 -6.36 -7.89 24.87
N GLY A 563 -7.28 -7.17 24.23
CA GLY A 563 -6.96 -6.19 23.18
C GLY A 563 -6.10 -5.04 23.70
N LEU A 564 -6.47 -4.46 24.84
CA LEU A 564 -5.67 -3.43 25.52
C LEU A 564 -4.26 -3.93 25.85
N LYS A 565 -4.14 -5.16 26.39
CA LYS A 565 -2.85 -5.75 26.72
C LYS A 565 -1.93 -5.79 25.48
N TYR A 566 -2.41 -6.32 24.35
CA TYR A 566 -1.63 -6.42 23.12
C TYR A 566 -1.23 -5.04 22.57
N LEU A 567 -2.18 -4.09 22.53
CA LEU A 567 -1.88 -2.74 22.03
C LEU A 567 -0.90 -1.98 22.95
N SER A 568 -1.05 -2.11 24.28
CA SER A 568 -0.10 -1.53 25.24
C SER A 568 1.29 -2.16 25.10
N GLN A 569 1.37 -3.50 24.95
CA GLN A 569 2.63 -4.19 24.69
C GLN A 569 3.34 -3.62 23.44
N VAL A 570 2.62 -3.41 22.34
CA VAL A 570 3.20 -2.80 21.13
C VAL A 570 3.76 -1.40 21.41
N ILE A 571 3.05 -0.59 22.19
CA ILE A 571 3.49 0.77 22.53
C ILE A 571 4.75 0.77 23.40
N ASP A 572 4.80 -0.13 24.38
CA ASP A 572 5.86 -0.20 25.39
C ASP A 572 7.12 -0.90 24.87
N GLU A 573 6.95 -2.02 24.15
CA GLU A 573 8.08 -2.82 23.64
C GLU A 573 8.67 -2.26 22.34
N HIS A 574 7.87 -1.53 21.53
CA HIS A 574 8.26 -1.06 20.21
C HIS A 574 8.11 0.48 20.03
N PRO A 575 8.57 1.31 20.98
CA PRO A 575 8.38 2.75 20.92
C PRO A 575 9.02 3.36 19.67
N SER A 576 8.45 4.47 19.19
CA SER A 576 8.94 5.22 18.01
C SER A 576 8.96 4.40 16.70
N THR A 577 8.04 3.45 16.57
CA THR A 577 7.87 2.62 15.37
C THR A 577 6.47 2.79 14.77
N PRO A 578 6.28 2.40 13.49
CA PRO A 578 4.96 2.38 12.86
C PRO A 578 3.92 1.56 13.66
N TRP A 579 4.33 0.42 14.23
CA TRP A 579 3.46 -0.43 15.02
C TRP A 579 2.94 0.28 16.27
N ALA A 580 3.84 0.89 17.06
CA ALA A 580 3.46 1.63 18.26
C ALA A 580 2.58 2.84 17.91
N TRP A 581 2.87 3.50 16.79
CA TRP A 581 2.06 4.63 16.34
C TRP A 581 0.64 4.20 15.99
N LEU A 582 0.47 3.11 15.21
CA LEU A 582 -0.83 2.55 14.87
C LEU A 582 -1.60 2.04 16.10
N ALA A 583 -0.91 1.43 17.08
CA ALA A 583 -1.50 1.03 18.34
C ALA A 583 -2.01 2.23 19.14
N LYS A 584 -1.26 3.33 19.20
CA LYS A 584 -1.70 4.59 19.82
C LYS A 584 -2.93 5.17 19.14
N VAL A 585 -2.95 5.19 17.79
CA VAL A 585 -4.12 5.65 17.02
C VAL A 585 -5.34 4.78 17.34
N GLU A 586 -5.18 3.46 17.45
CA GLU A 586 -6.28 2.56 17.78
C GLU A 586 -6.84 2.84 19.18
N LEU A 587 -6.00 3.24 20.15
CA LEU A 587 -6.39 3.54 21.53
C LEU A 587 -6.84 5.00 21.76
N GLN A 588 -6.78 5.87 20.77
CA GLN A 588 -7.27 7.26 20.92
C GLN A 588 -8.75 7.35 21.25
N GLU A 589 -9.53 6.41 20.79
CA GLU A 589 -10.96 6.32 21.10
C GLU A 589 -11.20 5.15 22.05
N PRO A 590 -11.97 5.36 23.13
CA PRO A 590 -12.39 4.30 24.02
C PRO A 590 -13.07 3.15 23.29
N LEU A 591 -13.01 1.95 23.84
CA LEU A 591 -13.56 0.75 23.22
C LEU A 591 -15.04 0.50 23.54
N GLY A 592 -15.61 1.18 24.54
CA GLY A 592 -17.01 1.07 24.92
C GLY A 592 -17.89 2.16 24.33
N TRP A 593 -19.16 2.17 24.70
CA TRP A 593 -20.18 3.07 24.19
C TRP A 593 -21.13 3.56 25.27
N GLU A 594 -21.58 4.81 25.15
CA GLU A 594 -22.62 5.39 26.00
C GLU A 594 -23.60 6.23 25.19
N TRP A 595 -24.86 6.32 25.67
CA TRP A 595 -25.87 7.14 25.06
C TRP A 595 -25.89 8.54 25.66
N SER A 596 -25.95 9.56 24.81
CA SER A 596 -26.27 10.94 25.18
C SER A 596 -27.45 11.47 24.38
N GLU A 597 -28.08 12.52 24.91
CA GLU A 597 -29.23 13.19 24.30
C GLU A 597 -28.81 14.45 23.56
N ALA A 598 -29.49 14.71 22.46
CA ALA A 598 -29.32 15.95 21.73
C ALA A 598 -30.67 16.50 21.22
N THR A 599 -30.71 17.80 21.02
CA THR A 599 -31.81 18.49 20.35
C THR A 599 -31.35 18.94 18.98
N VAL A 600 -32.00 18.44 17.93
CA VAL A 600 -31.78 18.88 16.56
C VAL A 600 -33.01 19.69 16.16
N GLN A 601 -32.79 20.91 15.66
CA GLN A 601 -33.86 21.71 15.08
C GLN A 601 -34.30 21.05 13.78
N ILE A 602 -35.38 20.27 13.86
CA ILE A 602 -36.07 19.81 12.67
C ILE A 602 -36.71 21.08 12.10
N ALA A 603 -36.30 21.49 10.88
CA ALA A 603 -36.97 22.56 10.19
C ALA A 603 -38.45 22.18 10.10
N GLU A 604 -39.27 22.71 11.04
CA GLU A 604 -40.71 22.54 10.97
C GLU A 604 -41.17 23.18 9.65
N ASN A 605 -41.80 22.38 8.83
CA ASN A 605 -42.66 22.91 7.77
C ASN A 605 -43.72 23.72 8.48
N ARG A 606 -43.49 25.03 8.69
CA ARG A 606 -44.51 25.92 9.20
C ARG A 606 -45.71 25.80 8.26
N PRO A 607 -46.92 25.46 8.78
CA PRO A 607 -48.13 25.49 7.98
C PRO A 607 -48.35 26.94 7.58
N GLY A 608 -48.16 27.28 6.31
CA GLY A 608 -48.27 28.65 5.78
C GLY A 608 -47.05 29.12 4.98
N SER A 609 -45.94 28.48 5.03
CA SER A 609 -44.86 28.70 4.08
C SER A 609 -45.21 27.99 2.76
N THR A 610 -45.88 28.72 1.88
CA THR A 610 -46.18 28.30 0.50
C THR A 610 -44.95 28.32 -0.38
N VAL A 611 -43.83 27.79 0.10
CA VAL A 611 -42.77 27.34 -0.77
C VAL A 611 -42.96 25.82 -0.90
N ASN A 612 -43.93 25.49 -1.73
CA ASN A 612 -44.03 24.16 -2.33
C ASN A 612 -42.81 24.00 -3.24
N ARG A 613 -41.60 23.88 -2.63
CA ARG A 613 -40.43 23.43 -3.39
C ARG A 613 -40.71 21.98 -3.67
N PRO A 614 -40.93 21.61 -4.95
CA PRO A 614 -40.99 20.20 -5.31
C PRO A 614 -39.73 19.53 -4.68
N ARG A 615 -39.89 18.33 -4.16
CA ARG A 615 -38.81 17.54 -3.50
C ARG A 615 -37.54 17.46 -4.34
N PHE A 616 -37.63 17.85 -5.60
CA PHE A 616 -36.52 18.04 -6.55
C PHE A 616 -36.89 19.27 -7.41
N ALA A 617 -36.32 20.42 -7.10
CA ALA A 617 -36.35 21.52 -8.07
C ALA A 617 -35.72 21.03 -9.38
N PRO A 618 -36.21 21.47 -10.56
CA PRO A 618 -35.59 21.09 -11.84
C PRO A 618 -34.07 21.28 -11.85
N GLU A 619 -33.59 22.31 -11.15
CA GLU A 619 -32.17 22.60 -10.95
C GLU A 619 -31.44 21.53 -10.14
N ASP A 620 -32.07 20.89 -9.15
CA ASP A 620 -31.47 19.83 -8.35
C ASP A 620 -31.36 18.53 -9.14
N ILE A 621 -32.38 18.24 -9.97
CA ILE A 621 -32.36 17.10 -10.90
C ILE A 621 -31.26 17.30 -11.94
N GLU A 622 -31.11 18.52 -12.45
CA GLU A 622 -30.08 18.82 -13.43
C GLU A 622 -28.66 18.76 -12.80
N ARG A 623 -28.50 19.26 -11.56
CA ARG A 623 -27.24 19.09 -10.79
C ARG A 623 -26.91 17.61 -10.55
N GLN A 624 -27.89 16.81 -10.13
CA GLN A 624 -27.68 15.35 -9.95
C GLN A 624 -27.31 14.66 -11.26
N ARG A 625 -27.97 15.00 -12.37
CA ARG A 625 -27.63 14.46 -13.71
C ARG A 625 -26.20 14.86 -14.13
N ARG A 626 -25.82 16.11 -13.96
CA ARG A 626 -24.48 16.61 -14.25
C ARG A 626 -23.43 15.89 -13.38
N GLN A 627 -23.74 15.71 -12.10
CA GLN A 627 -22.87 14.98 -11.17
C GLN A 627 -22.74 13.51 -11.55
N GLN A 628 -23.84 12.85 -11.89
CA GLN A 628 -23.81 11.46 -12.38
C GLN A 628 -23.03 11.33 -13.68
N GLN A 629 -23.23 12.22 -14.65
CA GLN A 629 -22.48 12.26 -15.90
C GLN A 629 -20.99 12.50 -15.66
N ARG A 630 -20.64 13.42 -14.74
CA ARG A 630 -19.25 13.67 -14.36
C ARG A 630 -18.63 12.44 -13.71
N ASN A 631 -19.32 11.78 -12.77
CA ASN A 631 -18.85 10.54 -12.14
C ASN A 631 -18.69 9.41 -13.15
N ALA A 632 -19.66 9.20 -14.04
CA ALA A 632 -19.57 8.20 -15.10
C ALA A 632 -18.40 8.47 -16.05
N ARG A 633 -18.17 9.75 -16.42
CA ARG A 633 -17.03 10.16 -17.24
C ARG A 633 -15.71 9.92 -16.49
N ARG A 634 -15.65 10.26 -15.19
CA ARG A 634 -14.50 9.99 -14.33
C ARG A 634 -14.11 8.50 -14.36
N GLU A 635 -15.09 7.62 -14.18
CA GLU A 635 -14.89 6.17 -14.10
C GLU A 635 -14.49 5.59 -15.47
N ALA A 636 -15.12 6.07 -16.55
CA ALA A 636 -14.81 5.63 -17.92
C ALA A 636 -13.43 6.08 -18.43
N THR A 637 -12.89 7.18 -17.90
CA THR A 637 -11.60 7.76 -18.33
C THR A 637 -10.50 7.61 -17.29
N ARG A 638 -10.77 6.89 -16.19
CA ARG A 638 -9.80 6.64 -15.12
C ARG A 638 -8.61 5.87 -15.69
N PRO A 639 -7.40 6.44 -15.67
CA PRO A 639 -6.22 5.76 -16.18
C PRO A 639 -5.85 4.57 -15.28
N LYS A 640 -5.18 3.61 -15.88
CA LYS A 640 -4.44 2.57 -15.17
C LYS A 640 -2.99 3.06 -15.09
N LEU A 641 -2.46 3.09 -13.90
CA LEU A 641 -1.07 3.47 -13.65
C LEU A 641 -0.21 2.25 -13.65
#